data_e98afc6421a136d1fc3bcd30cd6115ff
#
_entry.id   e98afc6421a136d1fc3bcd30cd6115ff
#
_cell.length_a   1.000
_cell.length_b   1.000
_cell.length_c   1.000
_cell.angle_alpha   90.00
_cell.angle_beta   90.00
_cell.angle_gamma   90.00
#
_symmetry.space_group_name_H-M   'P 1'
#
loop_
_entity.id
_entity.type
_entity.pdbx_description
1 polymer ?
#
loop_
_entity_poly.entity_id
_entity_poly.type
_entity_poly.pdbx_seq_one_letter_code
_entity_poly.pdbx_strand_id
1 'polypeptide(L)'
;MTDRTPVLIGVGQASDPIDSPGYRRLSAVGLGAEAARAALDDAGADPAAVAAALDTVAGVRQFEISTPMSHAPLGRSTNFPRSVAARIGADPARAVLDVTGGQSPQHLVTELAAAIAGGTVDAALVVGAEAISTARHLAGTDDAPDFTETVDGQLEDRGFGLEGLATRAQLAHGLVGMPPQYALVENARRARLGADRGTYATAMGELFAPFTRVAAANPHAAAPTARTAGELVTPGERNRPIADPYPRYLVSRDQVNQGAAAVLTSVAVARRLGVPQDRWVYLHGHADLRERPLLDRPDLGVGPASGAAVRHALEVAGIGLDDLATLDLYSCFPVAVSHVCDQLGIAPDDPRGLTLTGGLPFFGGAGNDYSLHAIAETVARARATPGGYGLVGANGGVLSKYSVGIYSTTPTGWRADRSTEIQAGLDAVPAPDRTEHADGPATVETWTVVHGKGGDRTGIVVGRDADGRRFLARTVDGDDETLDLLAGEPAGAAVYARSFGVGNRVTTTRSRMDELAPRRAPGLRGSYEHVRVHRDGHLLEVTIDRPDARNALTPPANDELDEVFDAFFADPELWVAILTGAGDQAFSAGNDLRWTASGKPMWVPKNGFAGLTGRAGMTKPVIAAVNGFAMGGGCEIAMACHLVVADETARFALSEVKVGLVAAAGGLVRLPRIVGPALATEMILTGRRLSAAEALDAGLVNRVVPAGTALDGARALAAEILDGSPTSVRTSLQIMDETDGIADTVDAVNHPSTALDELMLSADAIEGVTAFAQKRRPRWRNR
;
A
#
# COMPACT_ATOMS: atom_id res chain seq x y z
N MET A 1 -16.48 -21.83 -34.67
CA MET A 1 -17.35 -20.78 -34.08
C MET A 1 -18.67 -21.37 -33.70
N THR A 2 -19.18 -20.98 -32.52
CA THR A 2 -20.54 -21.30 -32.06
C THR A 2 -21.38 -20.03 -32.03
N ASP A 3 -22.68 -20.12 -31.90
CA ASP A 3 -23.56 -18.97 -31.73
C ASP A 3 -23.24 -18.13 -30.49
N ARG A 4 -22.54 -18.71 -29.49
CA ARG A 4 -22.05 -18.05 -28.26
C ARG A 4 -20.63 -17.48 -28.38
N THR A 5 -20.01 -17.53 -29.56
CA THR A 5 -18.68 -16.92 -29.74
C THR A 5 -18.73 -15.42 -29.44
N PRO A 6 -17.93 -14.90 -28.50
CA PRO A 6 -17.91 -13.49 -28.17
C PRO A 6 -17.26 -12.66 -29.28
N VAL A 7 -17.81 -11.48 -29.52
CA VAL A 7 -17.34 -10.55 -30.54
C VAL A 7 -17.53 -9.11 -30.06
N LEU A 8 -16.50 -8.27 -30.26
CA LEU A 8 -16.63 -6.82 -30.12
C LEU A 8 -17.30 -6.30 -31.39
N ILE A 9 -18.37 -5.54 -31.23
CA ILE A 9 -19.16 -5.00 -32.34
C ILE A 9 -19.05 -3.49 -32.50
N GLY A 10 -18.67 -2.77 -31.41
CA GLY A 10 -18.53 -1.33 -31.45
C GLY A 10 -17.52 -0.84 -30.44
N VAL A 11 -16.80 0.21 -30.80
CA VAL A 11 -15.87 0.93 -29.90
C VAL A 11 -16.07 2.44 -30.06
N GLY A 12 -15.87 3.19 -29.00
CA GLY A 12 -16.05 4.64 -29.03
C GLY A 12 -15.10 5.35 -28.09
N GLN A 13 -14.73 6.57 -28.46
CA GLN A 13 -13.88 7.45 -27.67
C GLN A 13 -14.51 8.85 -27.59
N ALA A 14 -14.28 9.56 -26.50
CA ALA A 14 -14.70 10.94 -26.30
C ALA A 14 -13.60 11.74 -25.62
N SER A 15 -13.49 13.03 -25.94
CA SER A 15 -12.60 13.96 -25.27
C SER A 15 -13.22 15.36 -25.21
N ASP A 16 -12.89 16.12 -24.15
CA ASP A 16 -13.39 17.47 -23.90
C ASP A 16 -12.26 18.37 -23.38
N PRO A 17 -11.27 18.73 -24.27
CA PRO A 17 -10.10 19.51 -23.84
C PRO A 17 -10.49 20.90 -23.34
N ILE A 18 -9.98 21.31 -22.17
CA ILE A 18 -10.33 22.60 -21.53
C ILE A 18 -9.91 23.82 -22.37
N ASP A 19 -8.87 23.67 -23.19
CA ASP A 19 -8.35 24.74 -24.07
C ASP A 19 -9.04 24.78 -25.43
N SER A 20 -10.03 23.89 -25.67
CA SER A 20 -10.80 23.85 -26.92
C SER A 20 -11.89 24.94 -26.93
N PRO A 21 -12.11 25.65 -28.05
CA PRO A 21 -13.27 26.53 -28.18
C PRO A 21 -14.62 25.81 -27.99
N GLY A 22 -14.65 24.50 -28.14
CA GLY A 22 -15.84 23.66 -27.97
C GLY A 22 -15.89 22.97 -26.58
N TYR A 23 -15.14 23.44 -25.57
CA TYR A 23 -15.17 22.87 -24.24
C TYR A 23 -16.56 22.91 -23.59
N ARG A 24 -17.07 21.75 -23.20
CA ARG A 24 -18.46 21.55 -22.76
C ARG A 24 -18.64 21.34 -21.26
N ARG A 25 -17.54 21.29 -20.52
CA ARG A 25 -17.52 21.05 -19.05
C ARG A 25 -18.17 19.71 -18.66
N LEU A 26 -17.91 18.66 -19.43
CA LEU A 26 -18.52 17.36 -19.18
C LEU A 26 -18.00 16.73 -17.87
N SER A 27 -18.93 16.04 -17.18
CA SER A 27 -18.57 15.13 -16.08
C SER A 27 -17.99 13.81 -16.62
N ALA A 28 -17.40 12.98 -15.76
CA ALA A 28 -16.99 11.63 -16.14
C ALA A 28 -18.16 10.81 -16.70
N VAL A 29 -19.37 10.95 -16.11
CA VAL A 29 -20.58 10.30 -16.65
C VAL A 29 -20.93 10.84 -18.05
N GLY A 30 -20.82 12.15 -18.26
CA GLY A 30 -21.06 12.77 -19.58
C GLY A 30 -20.12 12.26 -20.64
N LEU A 31 -18.81 12.22 -20.34
CA LEU A 31 -17.77 11.68 -21.24
C LEU A 31 -17.99 10.20 -21.53
N GLY A 32 -18.25 9.40 -20.49
CA GLY A 32 -18.55 7.97 -20.65
C GLY A 32 -19.79 7.71 -21.51
N ALA A 33 -20.84 8.53 -21.36
CA ALA A 33 -22.05 8.43 -22.17
C ALA A 33 -21.80 8.79 -23.64
N GLU A 34 -20.93 9.78 -23.93
CA GLU A 34 -20.55 10.11 -25.31
C GLU A 34 -19.72 9.00 -25.95
N ALA A 35 -18.74 8.47 -25.23
CA ALA A 35 -17.96 7.32 -25.68
C ALA A 35 -18.87 6.10 -25.95
N ALA A 36 -19.82 5.84 -25.05
CA ALA A 36 -20.79 4.75 -25.20
C ALA A 36 -21.70 4.96 -26.44
N ARG A 37 -22.21 6.18 -26.69
CA ARG A 37 -22.97 6.48 -27.93
C ARG A 37 -22.13 6.24 -29.17
N ALA A 38 -20.89 6.73 -29.16
CA ALA A 38 -19.97 6.49 -30.30
C ALA A 38 -19.75 4.98 -30.52
N ALA A 39 -19.67 4.18 -29.49
CA ALA A 39 -19.52 2.72 -29.55
C ALA A 39 -20.81 2.05 -30.11
N LEU A 40 -21.98 2.54 -29.73
CA LEU A 40 -23.25 2.05 -30.30
C LEU A 40 -23.40 2.40 -31.80
N ASP A 41 -23.04 3.61 -32.18
CA ASP A 41 -23.05 4.06 -33.59
C ASP A 41 -22.03 3.27 -34.42
N ASP A 42 -20.85 3.01 -33.87
CA ASP A 42 -19.77 2.25 -34.55
C ASP A 42 -20.16 0.78 -34.82
N ALA A 43 -21.13 0.23 -34.11
CA ALA A 43 -21.64 -1.13 -34.36
C ALA A 43 -22.31 -1.26 -35.73
N GLY A 44 -22.70 -0.15 -36.40
CA GLY A 44 -23.30 -0.15 -37.73
C GLY A 44 -24.68 -0.80 -37.79
N ALA A 45 -25.39 -0.94 -36.68
CA ALA A 45 -26.76 -1.38 -36.52
C ALA A 45 -27.59 -0.27 -35.88
N ASP A 46 -28.88 -0.48 -35.63
CA ASP A 46 -29.70 0.48 -34.88
C ASP A 46 -29.15 0.68 -33.48
N PRO A 47 -28.62 1.86 -33.09
CA PRO A 47 -28.05 2.10 -31.78
C PRO A 47 -29.04 1.86 -30.64
N ALA A 48 -30.31 2.16 -30.81
CA ALA A 48 -31.35 1.93 -29.82
C ALA A 48 -31.59 0.43 -29.60
N ALA A 49 -31.58 -0.37 -30.68
CA ALA A 49 -31.71 -1.83 -30.55
C ALA A 49 -30.48 -2.45 -29.87
N VAL A 50 -29.27 -1.94 -30.14
CA VAL A 50 -28.04 -2.38 -29.47
C VAL A 50 -28.08 -2.01 -28.01
N ALA A 51 -28.45 -0.79 -27.65
CA ALA A 51 -28.58 -0.34 -26.26
C ALA A 51 -29.59 -1.17 -25.48
N ALA A 52 -30.76 -1.47 -26.06
CA ALA A 52 -31.81 -2.29 -25.46
C ALA A 52 -31.39 -3.76 -25.26
N ALA A 53 -30.38 -4.24 -25.98
CA ALA A 53 -29.86 -5.60 -25.85
C ALA A 53 -28.82 -5.74 -24.73
N LEU A 54 -28.29 -4.65 -24.18
CA LEU A 54 -27.28 -4.67 -23.11
C LEU A 54 -27.90 -5.15 -21.80
N ASP A 55 -27.54 -6.33 -21.37
CA ASP A 55 -27.92 -6.90 -20.06
C ASP A 55 -26.92 -6.58 -18.96
N THR A 56 -25.69 -6.24 -19.33
CA THR A 56 -24.59 -5.93 -18.39
C THR A 56 -23.88 -4.62 -18.81
N VAL A 57 -23.66 -3.71 -17.84
CA VAL A 57 -22.77 -2.56 -18.01
C VAL A 57 -21.69 -2.59 -16.95
N ALA A 58 -20.43 -2.63 -17.40
CA ALA A 58 -19.25 -2.65 -16.55
C ALA A 58 -18.51 -1.32 -16.64
N GLY A 59 -18.41 -0.62 -15.50
CA GLY A 59 -17.71 0.64 -15.36
C GLY A 59 -16.28 0.44 -14.87
N VAL A 60 -15.37 1.16 -15.50
CA VAL A 60 -14.00 1.34 -14.99
C VAL A 60 -14.04 2.39 -13.88
N ARG A 61 -13.40 2.10 -12.75
CA ARG A 61 -13.39 3.00 -11.59
C ARG A 61 -12.62 4.29 -11.88
N GLN A 62 -13.22 5.46 -11.62
CA GLN A 62 -12.59 6.76 -11.81
C GLN A 62 -11.53 7.03 -10.71
N PHE A 63 -10.52 7.85 -11.00
CA PHE A 63 -9.50 8.24 -10.02
C PHE A 63 -10.09 8.95 -8.79
N GLU A 64 -11.12 9.75 -8.98
CA GLU A 64 -11.80 10.46 -7.89
C GLU A 64 -12.57 9.55 -6.92
N ILE A 65 -12.64 8.24 -7.22
CA ILE A 65 -13.21 7.20 -6.36
C ILE A 65 -12.32 5.96 -6.27
N SER A 66 -11.02 6.07 -6.58
CA SER A 66 -10.08 4.95 -6.64
C SER A 66 -9.48 4.53 -5.29
N THR A 67 -9.64 5.35 -4.27
CA THR A 67 -9.20 5.07 -2.89
C THR A 67 -10.22 5.57 -1.88
N PRO A 68 -10.22 5.08 -0.64
CA PRO A 68 -11.06 5.63 0.43
C PRO A 68 -10.81 7.12 0.72
N MET A 69 -9.60 7.61 0.38
CA MET A 69 -9.18 9.01 0.56
C MET A 69 -9.40 9.88 -0.68
N SER A 70 -9.88 9.30 -1.78
CA SER A 70 -10.15 10.03 -3.01
C SER A 70 -11.30 11.01 -2.83
N HIS A 71 -11.20 12.17 -3.49
CA HIS A 71 -12.15 13.25 -3.38
C HIS A 71 -12.63 13.69 -4.77
N ALA A 72 -13.95 13.85 -4.91
CA ALA A 72 -14.62 14.36 -6.12
C ALA A 72 -15.11 15.79 -5.85
N PRO A 73 -14.32 16.84 -6.15
CA PRO A 73 -14.62 18.20 -5.73
C PRO A 73 -15.87 18.81 -6.40
N LEU A 74 -16.29 18.27 -7.53
CA LEU A 74 -17.51 18.67 -8.24
C LEU A 74 -18.68 17.70 -8.06
N GLY A 75 -18.58 16.77 -7.10
CA GLY A 75 -19.57 15.71 -6.94
C GLY A 75 -19.35 14.52 -7.89
N ARG A 76 -20.12 13.47 -7.69
CA ARG A 76 -20.00 12.21 -8.47
C ARG A 76 -21.33 11.46 -8.51
N SER A 77 -21.44 10.51 -9.45
CA SER A 77 -22.55 9.54 -9.44
C SER A 77 -22.37 8.50 -8.33
N THR A 78 -23.48 8.09 -7.72
CA THR A 78 -23.54 6.94 -6.80
C THR A 78 -23.44 5.60 -7.52
N ASN A 79 -23.70 5.60 -8.85
CA ASN A 79 -23.68 4.37 -9.66
C ASN A 79 -23.27 4.72 -11.11
N PHE A 80 -21.97 4.90 -11.33
CA PHE A 80 -21.42 5.33 -12.62
C PHE A 80 -21.89 4.48 -13.81
N PRO A 81 -21.84 3.12 -13.79
CA PRO A 81 -22.29 2.34 -14.93
C PRO A 81 -23.78 2.51 -15.24
N ARG A 82 -24.65 2.61 -14.24
CA ARG A 82 -26.07 2.87 -14.47
C ARG A 82 -26.34 4.29 -14.94
N SER A 83 -25.59 5.28 -14.46
CA SER A 83 -25.67 6.66 -14.94
C SER A 83 -25.36 6.77 -16.43
N VAL A 84 -24.34 6.05 -16.89
CA VAL A 84 -24.01 5.98 -18.33
C VAL A 84 -25.10 5.22 -19.08
N ALA A 85 -25.54 4.06 -18.60
CA ALA A 85 -26.60 3.25 -19.22
C ALA A 85 -27.88 4.07 -19.45
N ALA A 86 -28.33 4.81 -18.42
CA ALA A 86 -29.54 5.66 -18.55
C ALA A 86 -29.39 6.71 -19.65
N ARG A 87 -28.20 7.30 -19.85
CA ARG A 87 -27.96 8.33 -20.87
C ARG A 87 -27.90 7.79 -22.31
N ILE A 88 -27.75 6.49 -22.46
CA ILE A 88 -27.78 5.82 -23.78
C ILE A 88 -29.06 5.03 -24.02
N GLY A 89 -30.02 5.08 -23.08
CA GLY A 89 -31.29 4.38 -23.19
C GLY A 89 -31.21 2.88 -22.90
N ALA A 90 -30.18 2.42 -22.19
CA ALA A 90 -30.04 1.04 -21.75
C ALA A 90 -30.54 0.86 -20.31
N ASP A 91 -31.13 -0.34 -20.03
CA ASP A 91 -31.57 -0.73 -18.68
C ASP A 91 -30.98 -2.12 -18.34
N PRO A 92 -29.69 -2.17 -17.98
CA PRO A 92 -28.99 -3.44 -17.76
C PRO A 92 -29.48 -4.11 -16.47
N ALA A 93 -29.65 -5.44 -16.52
CA ALA A 93 -29.91 -6.23 -15.31
C ALA A 93 -28.73 -6.18 -14.33
N ARG A 94 -27.50 -6.15 -14.84
CA ARG A 94 -26.27 -6.14 -14.05
C ARG A 94 -25.46 -4.86 -14.29
N ALA A 95 -25.01 -4.22 -13.22
CA ALA A 95 -24.08 -3.10 -13.24
C ALA A 95 -22.87 -3.42 -12.37
N VAL A 96 -21.67 -3.32 -12.92
CA VAL A 96 -20.39 -3.64 -12.28
C VAL A 96 -19.54 -2.39 -12.21
N LEU A 97 -18.87 -2.17 -11.08
CA LEU A 97 -17.79 -1.20 -10.93
C LEU A 97 -16.52 -1.95 -10.49
N ASP A 98 -15.55 -2.01 -11.39
CA ASP A 98 -14.36 -2.84 -11.19
C ASP A 98 -13.35 -2.19 -10.23
N VAL A 99 -12.31 -2.95 -9.87
CA VAL A 99 -11.20 -2.48 -9.02
C VAL A 99 -10.35 -1.41 -9.71
N THR A 100 -9.60 -0.64 -8.93
CA THR A 100 -8.65 0.36 -9.42
C THR A 100 -7.49 -0.29 -10.19
N GLY A 101 -7.15 0.27 -11.33
CA GLY A 101 -5.96 -0.08 -12.11
C GLY A 101 -6.20 -0.05 -13.62
N GLY A 102 -5.22 0.39 -14.38
CA GLY A 102 -5.32 0.49 -15.83
C GLY A 102 -5.43 -0.85 -16.57
N GLN A 103 -5.28 -1.98 -15.89
CA GLN A 103 -5.60 -3.33 -16.42
C GLN A 103 -7.11 -3.59 -16.48
N SER A 104 -7.92 -2.87 -15.69
CA SER A 104 -9.35 -3.12 -15.51
C SER A 104 -10.14 -3.17 -16.83
N PRO A 105 -9.97 -2.27 -17.81
CA PRO A 105 -10.71 -2.37 -19.08
C PRO A 105 -10.46 -3.69 -19.82
N GLN A 106 -9.19 -4.11 -19.94
CA GLN A 106 -8.86 -5.37 -20.62
C GLN A 106 -9.34 -6.57 -19.84
N HIS A 107 -9.21 -6.55 -18.50
CA HIS A 107 -9.76 -7.57 -17.62
C HIS A 107 -11.27 -7.72 -17.80
N LEU A 108 -12.03 -6.61 -17.81
CA LEU A 108 -13.48 -6.62 -18.01
C LEU A 108 -13.87 -7.17 -19.38
N VAL A 109 -13.14 -6.80 -20.44
CA VAL A 109 -13.37 -7.37 -21.78
C VAL A 109 -13.17 -8.88 -21.77
N THR A 110 -12.13 -9.38 -21.14
CA THR A 110 -11.84 -10.82 -21.00
C THR A 110 -12.95 -11.53 -20.20
N GLU A 111 -13.32 -11.02 -19.03
CA GLU A 111 -14.37 -11.59 -18.18
C GLU A 111 -15.72 -11.64 -18.90
N LEU A 112 -16.12 -10.54 -19.51
CA LEU A 112 -17.42 -10.47 -20.21
C LEU A 112 -17.44 -11.33 -21.48
N ALA A 113 -16.31 -11.45 -22.19
CA ALA A 113 -16.19 -12.40 -23.28
C ALA A 113 -16.37 -13.86 -22.79
N ALA A 114 -15.78 -14.23 -21.66
CA ALA A 114 -15.98 -15.53 -21.04
C ALA A 114 -17.46 -15.74 -20.63
N ALA A 115 -18.10 -14.75 -20.05
CA ALA A 115 -19.51 -14.79 -19.64
C ALA A 115 -20.45 -14.93 -20.85
N ILE A 116 -20.16 -14.26 -21.96
CA ILE A 116 -20.90 -14.41 -23.23
C ILE A 116 -20.71 -15.82 -23.78
N ALA A 117 -19.48 -16.34 -23.82
CA ALA A 117 -19.20 -17.71 -24.26
C ALA A 117 -19.90 -18.76 -23.39
N GLY A 118 -19.97 -18.54 -22.08
CA GLY A 118 -20.69 -19.37 -21.10
C GLY A 118 -22.21 -19.20 -21.13
N GLY A 119 -22.73 -18.17 -21.80
CA GLY A 119 -24.17 -17.91 -21.94
C GLY A 119 -24.84 -17.28 -20.74
N THR A 120 -24.09 -16.66 -19.84
CA THR A 120 -24.60 -15.90 -18.68
C THR A 120 -24.79 -14.41 -18.98
N VAL A 121 -24.21 -13.91 -20.08
CA VAL A 121 -24.35 -12.57 -20.62
C VAL A 121 -24.67 -12.68 -22.10
N ASP A 122 -25.61 -11.90 -22.61
CA ASP A 122 -25.94 -11.83 -24.03
C ASP A 122 -25.23 -10.63 -24.70
N ALA A 123 -25.23 -9.46 -24.08
CA ALA A 123 -24.54 -8.28 -24.57
C ALA A 123 -24.07 -7.38 -23.40
N ALA A 124 -22.88 -6.86 -23.50
CA ALA A 124 -22.26 -6.04 -22.48
C ALA A 124 -21.62 -4.77 -23.03
N LEU A 125 -21.64 -3.71 -22.22
CA LEU A 125 -20.87 -2.48 -22.41
C LEU A 125 -19.78 -2.39 -21.35
N VAL A 126 -18.52 -2.21 -21.76
CA VAL A 126 -17.44 -1.74 -20.91
C VAL A 126 -17.27 -0.25 -21.16
N VAL A 127 -17.24 0.55 -20.11
CA VAL A 127 -17.12 2.01 -20.22
C VAL A 127 -16.27 2.59 -19.09
N GLY A 128 -15.41 3.53 -19.44
CA GLY A 128 -14.62 4.31 -18.50
C GLY A 128 -14.54 5.77 -18.91
N ALA A 129 -14.30 6.67 -17.96
CA ALA A 129 -14.06 8.06 -18.27
C ALA A 129 -13.44 8.81 -17.08
N GLU A 130 -12.68 9.86 -17.38
CA GLU A 130 -12.08 10.78 -16.40
C GLU A 130 -12.37 12.23 -16.80
N ALA A 131 -12.78 13.06 -15.84
CA ALA A 131 -13.00 14.49 -16.00
C ALA A 131 -12.06 15.32 -15.09
N ILE A 132 -10.83 14.85 -14.89
CA ILE A 132 -9.87 15.43 -13.91
C ILE A 132 -9.47 16.85 -14.31
N SER A 133 -9.30 17.14 -15.61
CA SER A 133 -9.01 18.50 -16.07
C SER A 133 -10.17 19.45 -15.75
N THR A 134 -11.41 19.05 -15.98
CA THR A 134 -12.61 19.81 -15.63
C THR A 134 -12.69 20.04 -14.12
N ALA A 135 -12.48 18.98 -13.32
CA ALA A 135 -12.55 19.09 -11.86
C ALA A 135 -11.47 20.08 -11.33
N ARG A 136 -10.23 20.01 -11.82
CA ARG A 136 -9.16 20.93 -11.40
C ARG A 136 -9.34 22.37 -11.90
N HIS A 137 -9.96 22.52 -13.08
CA HIS A 137 -10.19 23.85 -13.68
C HIS A 137 -11.32 24.60 -12.99
N LEU A 138 -12.39 23.91 -12.61
CA LEU A 138 -13.64 24.53 -12.12
C LEU A 138 -13.85 24.42 -10.61
N ALA A 139 -13.15 23.51 -9.90
CA ALA A 139 -13.31 23.39 -8.46
C ALA A 139 -12.94 24.71 -7.75
N GLY A 140 -13.86 25.22 -6.92
CA GLY A 140 -13.70 26.48 -6.19
C GLY A 140 -13.97 27.74 -6.99
N THR A 141 -14.48 27.65 -8.23
CA THR A 141 -14.98 28.79 -8.99
C THR A 141 -16.46 29.04 -8.69
N ASP A 142 -16.94 30.28 -8.89
CA ASP A 142 -18.33 30.66 -8.61
C ASP A 142 -19.34 29.94 -9.53
N ASP A 143 -18.91 29.49 -10.69
CA ASP A 143 -19.72 28.77 -11.68
C ASP A 143 -19.39 27.28 -11.78
N ALA A 144 -18.81 26.71 -10.71
CA ALA A 144 -18.52 25.29 -10.63
C ALA A 144 -19.80 24.44 -10.78
N PRO A 145 -19.85 23.49 -11.71
CA PRO A 145 -21.00 22.61 -11.84
C PRO A 145 -21.06 21.61 -10.68
N ASP A 146 -22.26 21.17 -10.33
CA ASP A 146 -22.46 20.03 -9.44
C ASP A 146 -22.74 18.77 -10.28
N PHE A 147 -21.83 17.79 -10.20
CA PHE A 147 -21.95 16.50 -10.88
C PHE A 147 -22.51 15.39 -9.97
N THR A 148 -23.01 15.78 -8.80
CA THR A 148 -23.66 14.83 -7.88
C THR A 148 -24.93 14.30 -8.50
N GLU A 149 -25.03 12.98 -8.63
CA GLU A 149 -26.27 12.31 -9.02
C GLU A 149 -26.46 11.02 -8.24
N THR A 150 -27.70 10.77 -7.85
CA THR A 150 -28.12 9.54 -7.21
C THR A 150 -28.89 8.71 -8.21
N VAL A 151 -28.42 7.48 -8.47
CA VAL A 151 -29.05 6.55 -9.40
C VAL A 151 -29.39 5.27 -8.66
N ASP A 152 -30.65 4.88 -8.73
CA ASP A 152 -31.14 3.65 -8.12
C ASP A 152 -30.67 2.39 -8.85
N GLY A 153 -30.75 1.26 -8.16
CA GLY A 153 -30.42 -0.05 -8.67
C GLY A 153 -29.15 -0.64 -8.04
N GLN A 154 -29.04 -1.96 -8.11
CA GLN A 154 -27.90 -2.66 -7.54
C GLN A 154 -26.61 -2.34 -8.31
N LEU A 155 -25.51 -2.22 -7.57
CA LEU A 155 -24.16 -2.09 -8.07
C LEU A 155 -23.29 -3.20 -7.48
N GLU A 156 -22.66 -3.98 -8.34
CA GLU A 156 -21.58 -4.89 -7.98
C GLU A 156 -20.30 -4.05 -7.87
N ASP A 157 -20.05 -3.44 -6.70
CA ASP A 157 -18.82 -2.71 -6.42
C ASP A 157 -17.74 -3.69 -5.92
N ARG A 158 -16.68 -3.88 -6.70
CA ARG A 158 -15.57 -4.80 -6.42
C ARG A 158 -14.51 -4.24 -5.48
N GLY A 159 -14.77 -3.07 -4.91
CA GLY A 159 -13.83 -2.39 -4.03
C GLY A 159 -12.64 -1.77 -4.77
N PHE A 160 -11.58 -1.46 -4.03
CA PHE A 160 -10.48 -0.66 -4.56
C PHE A 160 -9.34 -1.48 -5.20
N GLY A 161 -9.09 -2.71 -4.72
CA GLY A 161 -8.00 -3.56 -5.23
C GLY A 161 -6.62 -2.93 -5.04
N LEU A 162 -6.35 -2.35 -3.86
CA LEU A 162 -5.13 -1.62 -3.52
C LEU A 162 -4.15 -2.43 -2.67
N GLU A 163 -4.37 -3.73 -2.52
CA GLU A 163 -3.56 -4.62 -1.71
C GLU A 163 -2.08 -4.51 -2.12
N GLY A 164 -1.22 -4.24 -1.14
CA GLY A 164 0.23 -4.10 -1.33
C GLY A 164 0.72 -2.84 -2.03
N LEU A 165 -0.18 -1.91 -2.41
CA LEU A 165 0.19 -0.66 -3.10
C LEU A 165 0.49 0.51 -2.14
N ALA A 166 0.01 0.47 -0.90
CA ALA A 166 0.24 1.49 0.11
C ALA A 166 0.37 0.82 1.49
N THR A 167 1.54 0.27 1.79
CA THR A 167 1.84 -0.33 3.09
C THR A 167 2.28 0.71 4.11
N ARG A 168 2.18 0.39 5.41
CA ARG A 168 2.68 1.27 6.49
C ARG A 168 4.16 1.61 6.29
N ALA A 169 4.97 0.64 5.87
CA ALA A 169 6.38 0.86 5.58
C ALA A 169 6.59 1.88 4.45
N GLN A 170 5.84 1.77 3.35
CA GLN A 170 5.92 2.72 2.24
C GLN A 170 5.54 4.14 2.68
N LEU A 171 4.45 4.30 3.43
CA LEU A 171 4.00 5.59 3.95
C LEU A 171 5.04 6.21 4.89
N ALA A 172 5.62 5.44 5.82
CA ALA A 172 6.64 5.90 6.77
C ALA A 172 7.93 6.40 6.09
N HIS A 173 8.22 5.93 4.88
CA HIS A 173 9.41 6.30 4.13
C HIS A 173 9.16 7.29 2.98
N GLY A 174 7.93 7.82 2.88
CA GLY A 174 7.58 8.77 1.83
C GLY A 174 7.45 8.14 0.43
N LEU A 175 7.35 6.82 0.34
CA LEU A 175 7.12 6.11 -0.92
C LEU A 175 5.64 6.20 -1.31
N VAL A 176 5.18 7.44 -1.55
CA VAL A 176 3.79 7.76 -1.84
C VAL A 176 3.63 8.14 -3.29
N GLY A 177 2.54 7.69 -3.90
CA GLY A 177 2.26 7.93 -5.32
C GLY A 177 3.05 7.00 -6.26
N MET A 178 2.74 7.09 -7.54
CA MET A 178 3.30 6.17 -8.55
C MET A 178 4.75 6.51 -8.95
N PRO A 179 5.14 7.79 -9.20
CA PRO A 179 6.45 8.08 -9.74
C PRO A 179 7.64 7.55 -8.92
N PRO A 180 7.70 7.71 -7.57
CA PRO A 180 8.81 7.15 -6.79
C PRO A 180 8.87 5.62 -6.82
N GLN A 181 7.71 4.94 -6.82
CA GLN A 181 7.66 3.48 -6.84
C GLN A 181 8.14 2.91 -8.17
N TYR A 182 7.72 3.51 -9.30
CA TYR A 182 8.22 3.15 -10.62
C TYR A 182 9.70 3.48 -10.79
N ALA A 183 10.17 4.57 -10.22
CA ALA A 183 11.57 4.98 -10.27
C ALA A 183 12.50 3.97 -9.58
N LEU A 184 12.06 3.33 -8.47
CA LEU A 184 12.81 2.23 -7.86
C LEU A 184 12.95 1.04 -8.81
N VAL A 185 11.89 0.69 -9.55
CA VAL A 185 11.90 -0.39 -10.56
C VAL A 185 12.78 -0.01 -11.76
N GLU A 186 12.68 1.23 -12.24
CA GLU A 186 13.49 1.73 -13.36
C GLU A 186 14.98 1.72 -13.02
N ASN A 187 15.37 2.22 -11.84
CA ASN A 187 16.76 2.21 -11.40
C ASN A 187 17.29 0.80 -11.12
N ALA A 188 16.45 -0.12 -10.63
CA ALA A 188 16.81 -1.53 -10.51
C ALA A 188 17.12 -2.15 -11.89
N ARG A 189 16.29 -1.86 -12.91
CA ARG A 189 16.55 -2.27 -14.29
C ARG A 189 17.85 -1.65 -14.83
N ARG A 190 18.05 -0.35 -14.61
CA ARG A 190 19.28 0.35 -15.00
C ARG A 190 20.51 -0.31 -14.39
N ALA A 191 20.49 -0.59 -13.10
CA ALA A 191 21.57 -1.26 -12.39
C ALA A 191 21.83 -2.67 -12.96
N ARG A 192 20.80 -3.46 -13.22
CA ARG A 192 20.89 -4.79 -13.84
C ARG A 192 21.55 -4.76 -15.21
N LEU A 193 21.29 -3.72 -16.00
CA LEU A 193 21.88 -3.53 -17.32
C LEU A 193 23.32 -2.95 -17.27
N GLY A 194 23.79 -2.50 -16.10
CA GLY A 194 25.07 -1.83 -15.95
C GLY A 194 25.18 -0.52 -16.72
N ALA A 195 24.05 0.13 -17.00
CA ALA A 195 23.99 1.36 -17.78
C ALA A 195 24.22 2.59 -16.89
N ASP A 196 25.08 3.51 -17.32
CA ASP A 196 25.23 4.81 -16.69
C ASP A 196 23.97 5.68 -16.87
N ARG A 197 23.83 6.71 -16.03
CA ARG A 197 22.65 7.59 -16.01
C ARG A 197 22.36 8.27 -17.35
N GLY A 198 23.41 8.73 -18.04
CA GLY A 198 23.26 9.48 -19.30
C GLY A 198 22.82 8.57 -20.45
N THR A 199 23.48 7.44 -20.60
CA THR A 199 23.12 6.41 -21.59
C THR A 199 21.70 5.91 -21.37
N TYR A 200 21.33 5.64 -20.10
CA TYR A 200 19.99 5.16 -19.80
C TYR A 200 18.91 6.21 -20.02
N ALA A 201 19.17 7.48 -19.68
CA ALA A 201 18.25 8.59 -19.98
C ALA A 201 18.02 8.71 -21.50
N THR A 202 19.08 8.63 -22.30
CA THR A 202 18.98 8.65 -23.76
C THR A 202 18.09 7.50 -24.27
N ALA A 203 18.27 6.30 -23.78
CA ALA A 203 17.45 5.13 -24.15
C ALA A 203 15.97 5.31 -23.78
N MET A 204 15.65 5.89 -22.61
CA MET A 204 14.26 6.23 -22.26
C MET A 204 13.66 7.27 -23.21
N GLY A 205 14.44 8.28 -23.61
CA GLY A 205 14.01 9.29 -24.57
C GLY A 205 13.77 8.71 -25.96
N GLU A 206 14.65 7.85 -26.44
CA GLU A 206 14.52 7.16 -27.74
C GLU A 206 13.32 6.23 -27.75
N LEU A 207 13.06 5.51 -26.67
CA LEU A 207 11.87 4.67 -26.51
C LEU A 207 10.57 5.47 -26.66
N PHE A 208 10.49 6.66 -26.02
CA PHE A 208 9.25 7.42 -25.94
C PHE A 208 9.09 8.51 -27.02
N ALA A 209 10.14 8.91 -27.75
CA ALA A 209 10.00 9.88 -28.81
C ALA A 209 9.03 9.43 -29.95
N PRO A 210 9.00 8.16 -30.38
CA PRO A 210 7.97 7.67 -31.31
C PRO A 210 6.55 7.83 -30.79
N PHE A 211 6.31 7.62 -29.49
CA PHE A 211 4.99 7.75 -28.87
C PHE A 211 4.42 9.17 -29.01
N THR A 212 5.29 10.19 -28.89
CA THR A 212 4.87 11.59 -29.07
C THR A 212 4.34 11.88 -30.48
N ARG A 213 4.90 11.23 -31.50
CA ARG A 213 4.45 11.39 -32.88
C ARG A 213 3.08 10.75 -33.12
N VAL A 214 2.85 9.57 -32.50
CA VAL A 214 1.54 8.91 -32.57
C VAL A 214 0.51 9.78 -31.82
N ALA A 215 0.79 10.27 -30.64
CA ALA A 215 -0.09 11.16 -29.88
C ALA A 215 -0.40 12.46 -30.66
N ALA A 216 0.58 13.04 -31.34
CA ALA A 216 0.38 14.26 -32.15
C ALA A 216 -0.61 14.08 -33.29
N ALA A 217 -0.79 12.84 -33.76
CA ALA A 217 -1.75 12.49 -34.81
C ALA A 217 -3.11 11.99 -34.27
N ASN A 218 -3.20 11.71 -32.96
CA ASN A 218 -4.43 11.19 -32.38
C ASN A 218 -5.35 12.33 -31.91
N PRO A 219 -6.60 12.41 -32.38
CA PRO A 219 -7.54 13.51 -32.10
C PRO A 219 -7.97 13.57 -30.62
N HIS A 220 -7.83 12.47 -29.88
CA HIS A 220 -8.18 12.40 -28.47
C HIS A 220 -7.01 12.68 -27.52
N ALA A 221 -5.78 12.91 -28.05
CA ALA A 221 -4.60 13.12 -27.22
C ALA A 221 -4.66 14.43 -26.42
N ALA A 222 -4.36 14.35 -25.12
CA ALA A 222 -4.35 15.51 -24.22
C ALA A 222 -3.09 16.39 -24.34
N ALA A 223 -2.00 15.88 -24.94
CA ALA A 223 -0.76 16.62 -25.17
C ALA A 223 -0.17 16.29 -26.56
N PRO A 224 -0.84 16.68 -27.65
CA PRO A 224 -0.51 16.29 -29.02
C PRO A 224 0.71 17.06 -29.56
N THR A 225 1.86 16.94 -28.89
CA THR A 225 3.10 17.64 -29.29
C THR A 225 4.21 16.62 -29.52
N ALA A 226 4.67 16.51 -30.77
CA ALA A 226 5.84 15.71 -31.10
C ALA A 226 7.11 16.28 -30.45
N ARG A 227 7.93 15.41 -29.85
CA ARG A 227 9.16 15.77 -29.14
C ARG A 227 10.30 14.86 -29.55
N THR A 228 11.51 15.39 -29.49
CA THR A 228 12.75 14.62 -29.66
C THR A 228 13.08 13.85 -28.37
N ALA A 229 13.93 12.82 -28.51
CA ALA A 229 14.44 12.07 -27.35
C ALA A 229 15.12 13.00 -26.32
N GLY A 230 15.95 13.93 -26.79
CA GLY A 230 16.62 14.90 -25.93
C GLY A 230 15.67 15.82 -25.16
N GLU A 231 14.60 16.32 -25.81
CA GLU A 231 13.60 17.15 -25.12
C GLU A 231 12.86 16.39 -24.01
N LEU A 232 12.64 15.08 -24.21
CA LEU A 232 11.95 14.26 -23.21
C LEU A 232 12.76 14.06 -21.93
N VAL A 233 14.08 13.95 -22.02
CA VAL A 233 14.95 13.60 -20.89
C VAL A 233 15.69 14.78 -20.28
N THR A 234 15.78 15.92 -20.98
CA THR A 234 16.49 17.10 -20.49
C THR A 234 15.61 17.85 -19.48
N PRO A 235 16.04 18.01 -18.22
CA PRO A 235 15.33 18.80 -17.24
C PRO A 235 15.24 20.29 -17.64
N GLY A 236 14.13 20.94 -17.35
CA GLY A 236 13.87 22.33 -17.61
C GLY A 236 12.61 22.82 -16.91
N GLU A 237 12.25 24.08 -17.08
CA GLU A 237 11.10 24.69 -16.41
C GLU A 237 9.79 23.91 -16.64
N ARG A 238 9.53 23.46 -17.86
CA ARG A 238 8.34 22.67 -18.20
C ARG A 238 8.53 21.16 -18.02
N ASN A 239 9.78 20.71 -17.92
CA ASN A 239 10.18 19.32 -17.76
C ASN A 239 10.99 19.11 -16.47
N ARG A 240 10.46 19.57 -15.33
CA ARG A 240 11.15 19.45 -14.05
C ARG A 240 11.37 17.97 -13.64
N PRO A 241 12.42 17.67 -12.88
CA PRO A 241 12.55 16.37 -12.24
C PRO A 241 11.35 16.07 -11.33
N ILE A 242 10.93 14.80 -11.29
CA ILE A 242 9.84 14.31 -10.43
C ILE A 242 10.39 13.31 -9.42
N ALA A 243 10.93 12.20 -9.91
CA ALA A 243 11.59 11.15 -9.13
C ALA A 243 12.63 10.50 -10.05
N ASP A 244 13.90 10.57 -9.68
CA ASP A 244 14.98 10.08 -10.53
C ASP A 244 14.79 8.61 -10.92
N PRO A 245 14.85 8.25 -12.21
CA PRO A 245 15.39 9.04 -13.33
C PRO A 245 14.35 9.85 -14.13
N TYR A 246 13.12 10.05 -13.65
CA TYR A 246 12.04 10.62 -14.43
C TYR A 246 11.92 12.14 -14.32
N PRO A 247 12.12 12.89 -15.41
CA PRO A 247 11.53 14.21 -15.58
C PRO A 247 10.04 14.10 -15.94
N ARG A 248 9.31 15.21 -15.84
CA ARG A 248 7.85 15.28 -16.02
C ARG A 248 7.32 14.68 -17.31
N TYR A 249 8.05 14.82 -18.43
CA TYR A 249 7.59 14.34 -19.73
C TYR A 249 7.63 12.81 -19.87
N LEU A 250 8.30 12.10 -18.98
CA LEU A 250 8.32 10.63 -18.92
C LEU A 250 7.31 10.04 -17.91
N VAL A 251 6.49 10.89 -17.29
CA VAL A 251 5.49 10.49 -16.28
C VAL A 251 4.10 10.58 -16.90
N SER A 252 3.27 9.57 -16.64
CA SER A 252 1.86 9.56 -17.05
C SER A 252 1.15 10.87 -16.68
N ARG A 253 0.36 11.40 -17.61
CA ARG A 253 -0.43 12.62 -17.45
C ARG A 253 -1.83 12.28 -16.95
N ASP A 254 -2.15 12.64 -15.71
CA ASP A 254 -3.48 12.45 -15.12
C ASP A 254 -4.50 13.56 -15.44
N GLN A 255 -4.02 14.74 -15.87
CA GLN A 255 -4.89 15.88 -16.22
C GLN A 255 -5.50 15.69 -17.62
N VAL A 256 -6.62 15.03 -17.67
CA VAL A 256 -7.37 14.69 -18.89
C VAL A 256 -8.87 14.85 -18.70
N ASN A 257 -9.58 14.98 -19.81
CA ASN A 257 -11.03 14.79 -19.93
C ASN A 257 -11.22 13.82 -21.10
N GLN A 258 -11.25 12.53 -20.79
CA GLN A 258 -11.30 11.46 -21.79
C GLN A 258 -12.24 10.36 -21.34
N GLY A 259 -12.86 9.66 -22.28
CA GLY A 259 -13.68 8.48 -22.02
C GLY A 259 -13.63 7.52 -23.19
N ALA A 260 -13.76 6.24 -22.91
CA ALA A 260 -13.81 5.18 -23.91
C ALA A 260 -14.87 4.13 -23.58
N ALA A 261 -15.32 3.41 -24.62
CA ALA A 261 -16.31 2.37 -24.46
C ALA A 261 -16.14 1.26 -25.50
N ALA A 262 -16.50 0.04 -25.13
CA ALA A 262 -16.54 -1.12 -26.01
C ALA A 262 -17.81 -1.94 -25.79
N VAL A 263 -18.46 -2.33 -26.88
CA VAL A 263 -19.66 -3.20 -26.89
C VAL A 263 -19.28 -4.59 -27.32
N LEU A 264 -19.60 -5.56 -26.45
CA LEU A 264 -19.38 -7.00 -26.68
C LEU A 264 -20.72 -7.73 -26.74
N THR A 265 -20.81 -8.73 -27.58
CA THR A 265 -21.97 -9.61 -27.65
C THR A 265 -21.61 -10.98 -28.22
N SER A 266 -22.57 -11.92 -28.29
CA SER A 266 -22.38 -13.15 -29.01
C SER A 266 -22.63 -13.00 -30.53
N VAL A 267 -22.01 -13.85 -31.34
CA VAL A 267 -22.25 -13.92 -32.78
C VAL A 267 -23.75 -14.05 -33.10
N ALA A 268 -24.50 -14.82 -32.31
CA ALA A 268 -25.95 -14.95 -32.51
C ALA A 268 -26.70 -13.64 -32.30
N VAL A 269 -26.35 -12.92 -31.21
CA VAL A 269 -26.98 -11.61 -30.92
C VAL A 269 -26.55 -10.55 -31.94
N ALA A 270 -25.27 -10.52 -32.33
CA ALA A 270 -24.79 -9.60 -33.38
C ALA A 270 -25.56 -9.76 -34.71
N ARG A 271 -25.78 -11.01 -35.11
CA ARG A 271 -26.62 -11.34 -36.30
C ARG A 271 -28.07 -10.87 -36.12
N ARG A 272 -28.67 -11.15 -34.94
CA ARG A 272 -30.04 -10.74 -34.61
C ARG A 272 -30.23 -9.23 -34.68
N LEU A 273 -29.23 -8.48 -34.20
CA LEU A 273 -29.20 -7.01 -34.22
C LEU A 273 -28.87 -6.43 -35.63
N GLY A 274 -28.51 -7.28 -36.60
CA GLY A 274 -28.13 -6.83 -37.94
C GLY A 274 -26.77 -6.14 -38.03
N VAL A 275 -25.87 -6.40 -37.05
CA VAL A 275 -24.51 -5.86 -37.07
C VAL A 275 -23.72 -6.40 -38.25
N PRO A 276 -23.17 -5.56 -39.12
CA PRO A 276 -22.38 -6.01 -40.29
C PRO A 276 -21.14 -6.81 -39.84
N GLN A 277 -20.79 -7.86 -40.60
CA GLN A 277 -19.67 -8.75 -40.22
C GLN A 277 -18.30 -8.04 -40.24
N ASP A 278 -18.13 -7.01 -41.07
CA ASP A 278 -16.93 -6.19 -41.12
C ASP A 278 -16.71 -5.35 -39.87
N ARG A 279 -17.71 -5.25 -39.00
CA ARG A 279 -17.61 -4.65 -37.67
C ARG A 279 -17.12 -5.63 -36.59
N TRP A 280 -17.11 -6.93 -36.85
CA TRP A 280 -16.81 -7.94 -35.84
C TRP A 280 -15.32 -8.08 -35.64
N VAL A 281 -14.90 -7.94 -34.39
CA VAL A 281 -13.52 -8.20 -33.97
C VAL A 281 -13.55 -9.24 -32.82
N TYR A 282 -12.73 -10.25 -32.94
CA TYR A 282 -12.67 -11.37 -32.00
C TYR A 282 -11.50 -11.23 -31.05
N LEU A 283 -11.69 -11.65 -29.79
CA LEU A 283 -10.62 -11.82 -28.82
C LEU A 283 -10.02 -13.22 -29.01
N HIS A 284 -8.83 -13.28 -29.57
CA HIS A 284 -8.12 -14.52 -29.91
C HIS A 284 -7.32 -15.09 -28.75
N GLY A 285 -6.69 -14.22 -27.96
CA GLY A 285 -5.86 -14.60 -26.84
C GLY A 285 -6.01 -13.58 -25.71
N HIS A 286 -5.87 -14.06 -24.50
CA HIS A 286 -5.97 -13.22 -23.30
C HIS A 286 -5.22 -13.86 -22.14
N ALA A 287 -4.87 -13.05 -21.14
CA ALA A 287 -4.30 -13.48 -19.88
C ALA A 287 -4.44 -12.37 -18.82
N ASP A 288 -4.61 -12.76 -17.57
CA ASP A 288 -4.62 -11.88 -16.40
C ASP A 288 -3.65 -12.41 -15.35
N LEU A 289 -2.55 -11.68 -15.13
CA LEU A 289 -1.52 -12.03 -14.15
C LEU A 289 -1.20 -10.84 -13.25
N ARG A 290 -0.53 -11.12 -12.13
CA ARG A 290 -0.12 -10.10 -11.16
C ARG A 290 1.30 -10.33 -10.68
N GLU A 291 1.98 -9.23 -10.34
CA GLU A 291 3.23 -9.22 -9.59
C GLU A 291 2.94 -9.15 -8.09
N ARG A 292 3.90 -9.60 -7.31
CA ARG A 292 3.91 -9.41 -5.86
C ARG A 292 4.00 -7.93 -5.48
N PRO A 293 3.66 -7.57 -4.23
CA PRO A 293 3.99 -6.26 -3.68
C PRO A 293 5.46 -5.92 -3.91
N LEU A 294 5.76 -4.63 -4.13
CA LEU A 294 7.07 -4.17 -4.61
C LEU A 294 8.26 -4.77 -3.85
N LEU A 295 8.22 -4.73 -2.51
CA LEU A 295 9.33 -5.22 -1.68
C LEU A 295 9.43 -6.75 -1.59
N ASP A 296 8.42 -7.48 -2.07
CA ASP A 296 8.39 -8.95 -2.10
C ASP A 296 8.85 -9.55 -3.42
N ARG A 297 9.16 -8.70 -4.42
CA ARG A 297 9.67 -9.16 -5.71
C ARG A 297 11.11 -9.65 -5.58
N PRO A 298 11.43 -10.85 -6.09
CA PRO A 298 12.80 -11.37 -6.03
C PRO A 298 13.82 -10.43 -6.69
N ASP A 299 13.49 -9.92 -7.88
CA ASP A 299 14.26 -8.92 -8.62
C ASP A 299 13.34 -7.75 -9.00
N LEU A 300 13.71 -6.54 -8.59
CA LEU A 300 12.96 -5.33 -8.88
C LEU A 300 13.16 -4.83 -10.33
N GLY A 301 14.23 -5.24 -10.98
CA GLY A 301 14.58 -4.84 -12.35
C GLY A 301 13.96 -5.73 -13.44
N VAL A 302 13.06 -6.67 -13.08
CA VAL A 302 12.44 -7.62 -14.01
C VAL A 302 10.94 -7.67 -13.80
N GLY A 303 10.17 -7.81 -14.88
CA GLY A 303 8.69 -7.94 -14.87
C GLY A 303 8.23 -9.31 -15.38
N PRO A 304 8.37 -10.40 -14.60
CA PRO A 304 8.04 -11.75 -15.07
C PRO A 304 6.57 -11.94 -15.39
N ALA A 305 5.64 -11.32 -14.65
CA ALA A 305 4.20 -11.47 -14.89
C ALA A 305 3.78 -10.87 -16.22
N SER A 306 4.29 -9.69 -16.62
CA SER A 306 3.94 -9.08 -17.89
C SER A 306 4.39 -9.92 -19.10
N GLY A 307 5.61 -10.44 -19.05
CA GLY A 307 6.14 -11.33 -20.08
C GLY A 307 5.39 -12.66 -20.16
N ALA A 308 5.07 -13.25 -19.01
CA ALA A 308 4.29 -14.50 -18.94
C ALA A 308 2.86 -14.30 -19.49
N ALA A 309 2.22 -13.18 -19.16
CA ALA A 309 0.87 -12.85 -19.66
C ALA A 309 0.85 -12.75 -21.19
N VAL A 310 1.82 -12.04 -21.78
CA VAL A 310 1.87 -11.92 -23.25
C VAL A 310 2.17 -13.26 -23.91
N ARG A 311 3.15 -14.02 -23.43
CA ARG A 311 3.42 -15.36 -23.97
C ARG A 311 2.19 -16.26 -23.90
N HIS A 312 1.48 -16.25 -22.77
CA HIS A 312 0.28 -17.07 -22.62
C HIS A 312 -0.87 -16.61 -23.53
N ALA A 313 -1.08 -15.31 -23.69
CA ALA A 313 -2.09 -14.81 -24.62
C ALA A 313 -1.78 -15.22 -26.07
N LEU A 314 -0.50 -15.23 -26.47
CA LEU A 314 -0.08 -15.76 -27.79
C LEU A 314 -0.35 -17.27 -27.93
N GLU A 315 -0.09 -18.06 -26.88
CA GLU A 315 -0.42 -19.50 -26.84
C GLU A 315 -1.94 -19.72 -27.02
N VAL A 316 -2.77 -18.98 -26.27
CA VAL A 316 -4.23 -19.06 -26.37
C VAL A 316 -4.70 -18.67 -27.78
N ALA A 317 -4.11 -17.63 -28.36
CA ALA A 317 -4.39 -17.22 -29.73
C ALA A 317 -3.91 -18.26 -30.78
N GLY A 318 -2.89 -19.04 -30.45
CA GLY A 318 -2.25 -19.99 -31.36
C GLY A 318 -1.38 -19.33 -32.42
N ILE A 319 -0.73 -18.20 -32.06
CA ILE A 319 0.14 -17.42 -32.95
C ILE A 319 1.48 -17.14 -32.28
N GLY A 320 2.46 -16.75 -33.08
CA GLY A 320 3.75 -16.24 -32.60
C GLY A 320 3.77 -14.72 -32.43
N LEU A 321 4.85 -14.21 -31.82
CA LEU A 321 5.07 -12.78 -31.64
C LEU A 321 5.19 -12.03 -32.99
N ASP A 322 5.76 -12.70 -33.98
CA ASP A 322 5.97 -12.15 -35.34
C ASP A 322 4.67 -12.06 -36.14
N ASP A 323 3.60 -12.76 -35.75
CA ASP A 323 2.30 -12.69 -36.39
C ASP A 323 1.50 -11.44 -35.99
N LEU A 324 1.95 -10.73 -34.93
CA LEU A 324 1.32 -9.51 -34.48
C LEU A 324 1.61 -8.38 -35.47
N ALA A 325 0.55 -7.75 -35.96
CA ALA A 325 0.62 -6.59 -36.85
C ALA A 325 0.77 -5.27 -36.08
N THR A 326 0.24 -5.19 -34.87
CA THR A 326 0.27 -3.98 -34.03
C THR A 326 0.41 -4.31 -32.56
N LEU A 327 0.97 -3.35 -31.81
CA LEU A 327 1.16 -3.40 -30.36
C LEU A 327 0.67 -2.08 -29.76
N ASP A 328 -0.06 -2.15 -28.64
CA ASP A 328 -0.20 -1.03 -27.69
C ASP A 328 0.19 -1.52 -26.30
N LEU A 329 1.38 -1.12 -25.87
CA LEU A 329 1.93 -1.48 -24.58
C LEU A 329 1.66 -0.35 -23.56
N TYR A 330 1.16 -0.72 -22.40
CA TYR A 330 0.87 0.23 -21.33
C TYR A 330 2.10 1.03 -20.93
N SER A 331 2.08 2.32 -21.12
CA SER A 331 3.27 3.19 -21.12
C SER A 331 3.19 4.32 -20.10
N CYS A 332 2.73 4.01 -18.86
CA CYS A 332 2.67 5.00 -17.79
C CYS A 332 4.06 5.56 -17.42
N PHE A 333 5.10 4.73 -17.54
CA PHE A 333 6.52 5.03 -17.37
C PHE A 333 7.33 4.18 -18.35
N PRO A 334 8.58 4.57 -18.71
CA PRO A 334 9.41 3.80 -19.64
C PRO A 334 9.59 2.33 -19.22
N VAL A 335 9.80 2.04 -17.95
CA VAL A 335 10.02 0.67 -17.46
C VAL A 335 8.80 -0.24 -17.71
N ALA A 336 7.60 0.30 -17.75
CA ALA A 336 6.40 -0.51 -18.03
C ALA A 336 6.44 -1.12 -19.44
N VAL A 337 6.94 -0.36 -20.41
CA VAL A 337 7.18 -0.83 -21.78
C VAL A 337 8.43 -1.71 -21.83
N SER A 338 9.52 -1.25 -21.20
CA SER A 338 10.82 -1.93 -21.23
C SER A 338 10.76 -3.35 -20.63
N HIS A 339 10.00 -3.58 -19.56
CA HIS A 339 9.86 -4.92 -18.96
C HIS A 339 9.22 -5.91 -19.96
N VAL A 340 8.21 -5.49 -20.71
CA VAL A 340 7.60 -6.33 -21.73
C VAL A 340 8.58 -6.59 -22.86
N CYS A 341 9.27 -5.56 -23.33
CA CYS A 341 10.28 -5.67 -24.38
C CYS A 341 11.42 -6.61 -23.97
N ASP A 342 11.97 -6.43 -22.78
CA ASP A 342 13.05 -7.28 -22.24
C ASP A 342 12.61 -8.76 -22.15
N GLN A 343 11.40 -9.02 -21.70
CA GLN A 343 10.87 -10.37 -21.51
C GLN A 343 10.55 -11.12 -22.81
N LEU A 344 10.29 -10.38 -23.89
CA LEU A 344 9.84 -10.95 -25.17
C LEU A 344 10.89 -10.79 -26.28
N GLY A 345 11.98 -10.06 -26.01
CA GLY A 345 12.99 -9.75 -27.04
C GLY A 345 12.50 -8.76 -28.09
N ILE A 346 11.55 -7.87 -27.75
CA ILE A 346 11.06 -6.82 -28.64
C ILE A 346 12.06 -5.66 -28.62
N ALA A 347 12.48 -5.20 -29.77
CA ALA A 347 13.36 -4.04 -29.88
C ALA A 347 12.61 -2.74 -29.52
N PRO A 348 13.26 -1.76 -28.85
CA PRO A 348 12.64 -0.47 -28.53
C PRO A 348 12.17 0.31 -29.78
N ASP A 349 12.79 0.08 -30.92
CA ASP A 349 12.49 0.66 -32.21
C ASP A 349 11.76 -0.32 -33.16
N ASP A 350 11.02 -1.28 -32.59
CA ASP A 350 10.26 -2.26 -33.37
C ASP A 350 9.43 -1.56 -34.48
N PRO A 351 9.55 -2.00 -35.73
CA PRO A 351 8.91 -1.32 -36.89
C PRO A 351 7.39 -1.29 -36.84
N ARG A 352 6.74 -2.15 -36.01
CA ARG A 352 5.29 -2.12 -35.78
C ARG A 352 4.87 -0.92 -34.94
N GLY A 353 5.82 -0.32 -34.22
CA GLY A 353 5.56 0.61 -33.13
C GLY A 353 5.07 -0.10 -31.85
N LEU A 354 5.23 0.54 -30.72
CA LEU A 354 4.85 -0.01 -29.40
C LEU A 354 3.57 0.63 -28.84
N THR A 355 2.92 1.50 -29.61
CA THR A 355 1.68 2.18 -29.23
C THR A 355 0.83 2.53 -30.46
N LEU A 356 -0.47 2.46 -30.33
CA LEU A 356 -1.45 2.97 -31.28
C LEU A 356 -2.11 4.27 -30.78
N THR A 357 -2.18 4.46 -29.44
CA THR A 357 -2.76 5.64 -28.81
C THR A 357 -1.79 6.82 -28.76
N GLY A 358 -0.51 6.57 -28.48
CA GLY A 358 0.53 7.57 -28.25
C GLY A 358 1.06 7.60 -26.83
N GLY A 359 0.57 6.72 -25.92
CA GLY A 359 1.09 6.51 -24.58
C GLY A 359 0.60 7.51 -23.52
N LEU A 360 0.55 7.07 -22.28
CA LEU A 360 -0.03 7.81 -21.16
C LEU A 360 0.58 9.20 -20.89
N PRO A 361 1.89 9.47 -21.09
CA PRO A 361 2.43 10.82 -20.91
C PRO A 361 1.96 11.83 -21.94
N PHE A 362 1.54 11.39 -23.14
CA PHE A 362 1.26 12.24 -24.30
C PHE A 362 -0.18 12.14 -24.77
N PHE A 363 -0.70 10.93 -25.01
CA PHE A 363 -2.12 10.71 -25.26
C PHE A 363 -2.94 11.18 -24.05
N GLY A 364 -2.53 10.78 -22.85
CA GLY A 364 -3.19 11.04 -21.60
C GLY A 364 -3.36 9.74 -20.81
N GLY A 365 -3.09 9.80 -19.51
CA GLY A 365 -3.42 8.74 -18.57
C GLY A 365 -4.83 8.98 -18.06
N ALA A 366 -5.82 8.47 -18.76
CA ALA A 366 -7.23 8.59 -18.38
C ALA A 366 -7.54 7.70 -17.15
N GLY A 367 -6.91 8.02 -16.04
CA GLY A 367 -7.07 7.29 -14.79
C GLY A 367 -6.80 5.79 -14.95
N ASN A 368 -7.85 5.00 -14.73
CA ASN A 368 -7.82 3.56 -14.93
C ASN A 368 -8.30 3.15 -16.34
N ASP A 369 -8.73 4.10 -17.19
CA ASP A 369 -9.44 3.82 -18.43
C ASP A 369 -8.57 3.75 -19.69
N TYR A 370 -7.28 4.11 -19.61
CA TYR A 370 -6.40 4.21 -20.78
C TYR A 370 -6.42 2.97 -21.70
N SER A 371 -6.41 1.77 -21.14
CA SER A 371 -6.39 0.55 -21.97
C SER A 371 -7.67 0.33 -22.77
N LEU A 372 -8.80 0.97 -22.43
CA LEU A 372 -10.00 0.93 -23.26
C LEU A 372 -9.84 1.78 -24.54
N HIS A 373 -9.10 2.91 -24.44
CA HIS A 373 -8.68 3.67 -25.61
C HIS A 373 -7.75 2.84 -26.51
N ALA A 374 -6.80 2.09 -25.92
CA ALA A 374 -5.93 1.19 -26.66
C ALA A 374 -6.71 0.07 -27.36
N ILE A 375 -7.74 -0.48 -26.71
CA ILE A 375 -8.65 -1.46 -27.31
C ILE A 375 -9.40 -0.82 -28.49
N ALA A 376 -9.92 0.41 -28.34
CA ALA A 376 -10.64 1.10 -29.40
C ALA A 376 -9.75 1.33 -30.64
N GLU A 377 -8.52 1.82 -30.46
CA GLU A 377 -7.55 2.00 -31.57
C GLU A 377 -7.16 0.66 -32.20
N THR A 378 -6.98 -0.39 -31.40
CA THR A 378 -6.63 -1.73 -31.88
C THR A 378 -7.78 -2.33 -32.70
N VAL A 379 -9.02 -2.20 -32.27
CA VAL A 379 -10.22 -2.66 -32.96
C VAL A 379 -10.37 -1.91 -34.29
N ALA A 380 -10.23 -0.58 -34.31
CA ALA A 380 -10.29 0.24 -35.50
C ALA A 380 -9.19 -0.18 -36.52
N ARG A 381 -7.97 -0.42 -36.03
CA ARG A 381 -6.84 -0.87 -36.87
C ARG A 381 -7.08 -2.29 -37.45
N ALA A 382 -7.58 -3.23 -36.63
CA ALA A 382 -7.90 -4.58 -37.07
C ALA A 382 -8.95 -4.60 -38.18
N ARG A 383 -9.95 -3.69 -38.14
CA ARG A 383 -10.96 -3.52 -39.17
C ARG A 383 -10.37 -2.89 -40.46
N ALA A 384 -9.46 -1.93 -40.29
CA ALA A 384 -8.76 -1.30 -41.43
C ALA A 384 -7.78 -2.25 -42.12
N THR A 385 -7.27 -3.26 -41.44
CA THR A 385 -6.33 -4.27 -41.95
C THR A 385 -6.83 -5.68 -41.61
N PRO A 386 -7.88 -6.16 -42.27
CA PRO A 386 -8.49 -7.46 -41.95
C PRO A 386 -7.49 -8.61 -41.96
N GLY A 387 -7.59 -9.49 -40.94
CA GLY A 387 -6.70 -10.63 -40.77
C GLY A 387 -5.44 -10.35 -39.94
N GLY A 388 -5.09 -9.09 -39.68
CA GLY A 388 -4.01 -8.72 -38.78
C GLY A 388 -4.37 -8.94 -37.32
N TYR A 389 -3.37 -9.28 -36.50
CA TYR A 389 -3.50 -9.43 -35.03
C TYR A 389 -2.95 -8.20 -34.33
N GLY A 390 -3.73 -7.62 -33.44
CA GLY A 390 -3.30 -6.51 -32.57
C GLY A 390 -3.26 -6.92 -31.11
N LEU A 391 -2.18 -6.58 -30.41
CA LEU A 391 -2.02 -6.84 -28.99
C LEU A 391 -2.23 -5.56 -28.18
N VAL A 392 -3.03 -5.67 -27.13
CA VAL A 392 -3.17 -4.66 -26.07
C VAL A 392 -2.60 -5.23 -24.78
N GLY A 393 -1.55 -4.57 -24.24
CA GLY A 393 -1.03 -4.83 -22.90
C GLY A 393 -1.53 -3.77 -21.95
N ALA A 394 -2.14 -4.16 -20.85
CA ALA A 394 -2.75 -3.28 -19.86
C ALA A 394 -2.16 -3.52 -18.48
N ASN A 395 -1.79 -2.44 -17.75
CA ASN A 395 -1.11 -2.52 -16.46
C ASN A 395 -1.84 -1.71 -15.40
N GLY A 396 -1.86 -2.22 -14.16
CA GLY A 396 -2.42 -1.54 -13.00
C GLY A 396 -1.49 -1.57 -11.79
N GLY A 397 -1.63 -0.56 -10.93
CA GLY A 397 -0.76 -0.38 -9.77
C GLY A 397 0.69 -0.09 -10.15
N VAL A 398 1.64 -0.64 -9.41
CA VAL A 398 3.08 -0.52 -9.69
C VAL A 398 3.54 -1.78 -10.43
N LEU A 399 3.16 -1.92 -11.70
CA LEU A 399 3.33 -3.15 -12.48
C LEU A 399 2.74 -4.39 -11.74
N SER A 400 1.68 -4.15 -10.94
CA SER A 400 1.18 -5.16 -10.00
C SER A 400 0.12 -6.07 -10.61
N LYS A 401 -0.58 -5.59 -11.63
CA LYS A 401 -1.66 -6.29 -12.32
C LYS A 401 -1.43 -6.14 -13.82
N TYR A 402 -1.51 -7.21 -14.57
CA TYR A 402 -1.25 -7.15 -16.01
C TYR A 402 -2.28 -8.00 -16.76
N SER A 403 -3.07 -7.33 -17.61
CA SER A 403 -4.06 -7.95 -18.48
C SER A 403 -3.64 -7.79 -19.94
N VAL A 404 -3.85 -8.81 -20.74
CA VAL A 404 -3.49 -8.83 -22.17
C VAL A 404 -4.68 -9.28 -23.02
N GLY A 405 -4.88 -8.62 -24.16
CA GLY A 405 -5.83 -9.04 -25.18
C GLY A 405 -5.21 -9.06 -26.57
N ILE A 406 -5.53 -10.06 -27.35
CA ILE A 406 -5.14 -10.16 -28.78
C ILE A 406 -6.39 -10.16 -29.64
N TYR A 407 -6.48 -9.19 -30.52
CA TYR A 407 -7.67 -8.86 -31.32
C TYR A 407 -7.42 -9.07 -32.82
N SER A 408 -8.41 -9.64 -33.50
CA SER A 408 -8.38 -9.75 -34.99
C SER A 408 -9.80 -9.87 -35.54
N THR A 409 -9.96 -9.49 -36.81
CA THR A 409 -11.20 -9.76 -37.58
C THR A 409 -11.30 -11.21 -38.03
N THR A 410 -10.22 -11.99 -37.93
CA THR A 410 -10.22 -13.44 -38.24
C THR A 410 -11.16 -14.18 -37.29
N PRO A 411 -12.14 -14.94 -37.81
CA PRO A 411 -13.06 -15.64 -36.92
C PRO A 411 -12.35 -16.70 -36.05
N THR A 412 -12.67 -16.71 -34.76
CA THR A 412 -12.18 -17.74 -33.82
C THR A 412 -13.27 -18.15 -32.83
N GLY A 413 -13.14 -19.32 -32.19
CA GLY A 413 -13.95 -19.71 -31.04
C GLY A 413 -13.32 -19.23 -29.75
N TRP A 414 -14.13 -19.10 -28.70
CA TRP A 414 -13.61 -18.80 -27.36
C TRP A 414 -12.72 -19.94 -26.84
N ARG A 415 -11.61 -19.59 -26.27
CA ARG A 415 -10.67 -20.50 -25.59
C ARG A 415 -10.41 -19.98 -24.18
N ALA A 416 -10.53 -20.85 -23.19
CA ALA A 416 -10.16 -20.50 -21.82
C ALA A 416 -8.65 -20.39 -21.70
N ASP A 417 -8.17 -19.50 -20.82
CA ASP A 417 -6.77 -19.35 -20.47
C ASP A 417 -6.38 -20.22 -19.26
N ARG A 418 -5.10 -20.24 -18.94
CA ARG A 418 -4.51 -20.90 -17.77
C ARG A 418 -3.83 -19.89 -16.84
N SER A 419 -4.32 -18.64 -16.77
CA SER A 419 -3.74 -17.60 -15.94
C SER A 419 -3.58 -18.00 -14.47
N THR A 420 -4.58 -18.72 -13.93
CA THR A 420 -4.52 -19.22 -12.54
C THR A 420 -3.35 -20.20 -12.30
N GLU A 421 -3.07 -21.11 -13.24
CA GLU A 421 -1.95 -22.05 -13.14
C GLU A 421 -0.61 -21.33 -13.23
N ILE A 422 -0.48 -20.40 -14.19
CA ILE A 422 0.73 -19.59 -14.39
C ILE A 422 0.98 -18.70 -13.15
N GLN A 423 -0.08 -18.10 -12.61
CA GLN A 423 0.01 -17.30 -11.40
C GLN A 423 0.53 -18.11 -10.21
N ALA A 424 0.05 -19.35 -10.03
CA ALA A 424 0.55 -20.22 -8.98
C ALA A 424 2.05 -20.50 -9.12
N GLY A 425 2.57 -20.62 -10.34
CA GLY A 425 3.99 -20.73 -10.61
C GLY A 425 4.79 -19.47 -10.23
N LEU A 426 4.26 -18.29 -10.53
CA LEU A 426 4.86 -16.99 -10.14
C LEU A 426 4.84 -16.82 -8.62
N ASP A 427 3.75 -17.20 -7.98
CA ASP A 427 3.58 -17.09 -6.52
C ASP A 427 4.45 -18.10 -5.74
N ALA A 428 4.90 -19.18 -6.37
CA ALA A 428 5.78 -20.18 -5.76
C ALA A 428 7.25 -19.74 -5.64
N VAL A 429 7.69 -18.71 -6.40
CA VAL A 429 9.06 -18.19 -6.28
C VAL A 429 9.26 -17.55 -4.90
N PRO A 430 10.29 -17.88 -4.10
CA PRO A 430 10.48 -17.29 -2.78
C PRO A 430 10.62 -15.76 -2.81
N ALA A 431 9.95 -15.06 -1.88
CA ALA A 431 10.20 -13.65 -1.64
C ALA A 431 11.54 -13.47 -0.89
N PRO A 432 12.23 -12.34 -1.03
CA PRO A 432 13.40 -12.04 -0.22
C PRO A 432 13.00 -11.83 1.25
N ASP A 433 13.89 -12.23 2.17
CA ASP A 433 13.74 -11.89 3.58
C ASP A 433 13.75 -10.38 3.77
N ARG A 434 12.93 -9.88 4.70
CA ARG A 434 12.75 -8.45 4.95
C ARG A 434 12.94 -8.12 6.42
N THR A 435 13.32 -6.87 6.69
CA THR A 435 13.27 -6.27 8.03
C THR A 435 12.60 -4.91 7.97
N GLU A 436 11.77 -4.61 8.97
CA GLU A 436 11.22 -3.26 9.17
C GLU A 436 12.19 -2.35 9.92
N HIS A 437 13.18 -2.92 10.61
CA HIS A 437 14.16 -2.22 11.42
C HIS A 437 15.56 -2.55 10.93
N ALA A 438 16.18 -1.61 10.22
CA ALA A 438 17.55 -1.74 9.73
C ALA A 438 18.51 -0.87 10.57
N ASP A 439 19.49 -1.50 11.20
CA ASP A 439 20.53 -0.82 11.97
C ASP A 439 21.91 -1.38 11.61
N GLY A 440 22.82 -0.49 11.18
CA GLY A 440 24.20 -0.86 10.87
C GLY A 440 24.58 -0.70 9.40
N PRO A 441 25.71 -1.30 9.00
CA PRO A 441 26.17 -1.28 7.61
C PRO A 441 25.15 -1.94 6.69
N ALA A 442 24.94 -1.35 5.52
CA ALA A 442 24.01 -1.83 4.51
C ALA A 442 24.52 -1.50 3.11
N THR A 443 23.85 -2.03 2.09
CA THR A 443 24.12 -1.73 0.68
C THR A 443 22.85 -1.29 -0.03
N VAL A 444 22.99 -0.43 -1.04
CA VAL A 444 21.89 0.02 -1.89
C VAL A 444 21.55 -1.04 -2.93
N GLU A 445 20.29 -1.52 -2.94
CA GLU A 445 19.76 -2.39 -3.99
C GLU A 445 19.15 -1.58 -5.13
N THR A 446 18.23 -0.67 -4.79
CA THR A 446 17.67 0.32 -5.72
C THR A 446 17.29 1.60 -4.97
N TRP A 447 17.07 2.68 -5.72
CA TRP A 447 16.89 4.00 -5.15
C TRP A 447 16.09 4.95 -6.04
N THR A 448 15.69 6.08 -5.48
CA THR A 448 15.26 7.26 -6.23
C THR A 448 15.49 8.54 -5.40
N VAL A 449 15.60 9.67 -6.06
CA VAL A 449 15.53 10.99 -5.43
C VAL A 449 14.25 11.66 -5.87
N VAL A 450 13.35 11.91 -4.94
CA VAL A 450 12.08 12.61 -5.17
C VAL A 450 12.32 14.12 -5.09
N HIS A 451 11.79 14.87 -6.08
CA HIS A 451 11.93 16.30 -6.18
C HIS A 451 10.60 17.00 -5.91
N GLY A 452 10.48 17.67 -4.77
CA GLY A 452 9.31 18.44 -4.39
C GLY A 452 9.16 19.72 -5.22
N LYS A 453 7.94 20.28 -5.22
CA LYS A 453 7.66 21.53 -5.95
C LYS A 453 8.40 22.75 -5.37
N GLY A 454 8.75 22.70 -4.08
CA GLY A 454 9.49 23.73 -3.36
C GLY A 454 11.02 23.64 -3.52
N GLY A 455 11.53 22.66 -4.27
CA GLY A 455 12.96 22.41 -4.46
C GLY A 455 13.57 21.48 -3.41
N ASP A 456 12.78 21.01 -2.45
CA ASP A 456 13.18 19.98 -1.51
C ASP A 456 13.45 18.65 -2.22
N ARG A 457 14.44 17.91 -1.71
CA ARG A 457 14.83 16.59 -2.23
C ARG A 457 14.76 15.56 -1.11
N THR A 458 14.27 14.37 -1.43
CA THR A 458 14.27 13.22 -0.51
C THR A 458 14.75 11.99 -1.24
N GLY A 459 15.79 11.36 -0.75
CA GLY A 459 16.25 10.06 -1.24
C GLY A 459 15.42 8.93 -0.62
N ILE A 460 15.00 7.97 -1.44
CA ILE A 460 14.36 6.73 -1.00
C ILE A 460 15.22 5.57 -1.48
N VAL A 461 15.53 4.65 -0.57
CA VAL A 461 16.44 3.53 -0.80
C VAL A 461 15.73 2.22 -0.44
N VAL A 462 15.78 1.26 -1.33
CA VAL A 462 15.64 -0.16 -0.99
C VAL A 462 17.06 -0.69 -0.79
N GLY A 463 17.38 -1.18 0.39
CA GLY A 463 18.71 -1.66 0.73
C GLY A 463 18.70 -3.09 1.22
N ARG A 464 19.93 -3.62 1.40
CA ARG A 464 20.19 -4.90 2.06
C ARG A 464 21.02 -4.65 3.30
N ASP A 465 20.56 -5.18 4.45
CA ASP A 465 21.34 -5.15 5.69
C ASP A 465 22.49 -6.18 5.66
N ALA A 466 23.25 -6.26 6.74
CA ALA A 466 24.40 -7.18 6.84
C ALA A 466 23.97 -8.67 6.75
N ASP A 467 22.73 -9.01 7.07
CA ASP A 467 22.19 -10.37 6.98
C ASP A 467 21.55 -10.63 5.60
N GLY A 468 21.63 -9.69 4.67
CA GLY A 468 21.04 -9.77 3.32
C GLY A 468 19.54 -9.51 3.28
N ARG A 469 18.90 -9.13 4.41
CA ARG A 469 17.46 -8.83 4.47
C ARG A 469 17.19 -7.49 3.80
N ARG A 470 16.13 -7.44 3.01
CA ARG A 470 15.68 -6.22 2.34
C ARG A 470 14.98 -5.28 3.31
N PHE A 471 15.27 -3.99 3.20
CA PHE A 471 14.58 -2.94 3.93
C PHE A 471 14.30 -1.72 3.05
N LEU A 472 13.36 -0.89 3.50
CA LEU A 472 13.08 0.42 2.92
C LEU A 472 13.60 1.50 3.86
N ALA A 473 14.21 2.54 3.32
CA ALA A 473 14.69 3.69 4.07
C ALA A 473 14.57 4.99 3.26
N ARG A 474 14.65 6.12 3.94
CA ARG A 474 14.84 7.43 3.30
C ARG A 474 16.13 8.09 3.81
N THR A 475 16.63 9.09 3.08
CA THR A 475 17.73 9.92 3.57
C THR A 475 17.32 10.71 4.82
N VAL A 476 18.30 11.05 5.63
CA VAL A 476 18.11 12.03 6.70
C VAL A 476 17.84 13.41 6.08
N ASP A 477 16.94 14.19 6.66
CA ASP A 477 16.61 15.52 6.17
C ASP A 477 17.86 16.42 6.25
N GLY A 478 18.19 17.14 5.16
CA GLY A 478 19.39 17.97 5.05
C GLY A 478 20.70 17.21 4.76
N ASP A 479 20.62 15.92 4.44
CA ASP A 479 21.81 15.12 4.07
C ASP A 479 22.10 15.19 2.57
N ASP A 480 22.68 16.32 2.14
CA ASP A 480 23.07 16.49 0.72
C ASP A 480 24.13 15.50 0.26
N GLU A 481 25.04 15.03 1.14
CA GLU A 481 26.05 14.05 0.80
C GLU A 481 25.44 12.72 0.36
N THR A 482 24.45 12.22 1.10
CA THR A 482 23.75 11.00 0.72
C THR A 482 22.87 11.22 -0.53
N LEU A 483 22.24 12.39 -0.66
CA LEU A 483 21.48 12.74 -1.87
C LEU A 483 22.38 12.80 -3.11
N ASP A 484 23.60 13.31 -3.01
CA ASP A 484 24.57 13.36 -4.11
C ASP A 484 25.09 11.95 -4.47
N LEU A 485 25.31 11.08 -3.47
CA LEU A 485 25.58 9.65 -3.73
C LEU A 485 24.43 9.02 -4.56
N LEU A 486 23.16 9.27 -4.15
CA LEU A 486 21.99 8.71 -4.83
C LEU A 486 21.76 9.33 -6.22
N ALA A 487 22.20 10.56 -6.45
CA ALA A 487 22.16 11.19 -7.77
C ALA A 487 23.20 10.61 -8.76
N GLY A 488 24.19 9.87 -8.27
CA GLY A 488 25.21 9.19 -9.06
C GLY A 488 24.85 7.77 -9.45
N GLU A 489 25.78 6.84 -9.19
CA GLU A 489 25.66 5.40 -9.48
C GLU A 489 25.73 4.58 -8.18
N PRO A 490 24.71 4.66 -7.32
CA PRO A 490 24.78 4.09 -5.97
C PRO A 490 24.45 2.60 -5.88
N ALA A 491 24.16 1.90 -6.99
CA ALA A 491 23.91 0.45 -6.97
C ALA A 491 25.07 -0.30 -6.31
N GLY A 492 24.78 -1.08 -5.26
CA GLY A 492 25.80 -1.79 -4.49
C GLY A 492 26.66 -0.90 -3.57
N ALA A 493 26.44 0.42 -3.56
CA ALA A 493 27.18 1.33 -2.69
C ALA A 493 26.88 1.02 -1.20
N ALA A 494 27.95 1.10 -0.39
CA ALA A 494 27.85 0.97 1.05
C ALA A 494 27.17 2.21 1.65
N VAL A 495 26.25 1.99 2.56
CA VAL A 495 25.54 3.01 3.34
C VAL A 495 25.42 2.57 4.80
N TYR A 496 25.04 3.48 5.68
CA TYR A 496 24.73 3.15 7.07
C TYR A 496 23.23 3.40 7.32
N ALA A 497 22.54 2.38 7.76
CA ALA A 497 21.14 2.44 8.11
C ALA A 497 20.93 2.63 9.61
N ARG A 498 19.84 3.32 9.99
CA ARG A 498 19.37 3.43 11.37
C ARG A 498 17.86 3.48 11.42
N SER A 499 17.28 2.65 12.28
CA SER A 499 15.84 2.61 12.51
C SER A 499 15.41 3.64 13.55
N PHE A 500 14.31 4.33 13.24
CA PHE A 500 13.61 5.26 14.12
C PHE A 500 12.13 4.88 14.18
N GLY A 501 11.35 5.42 15.11
CA GLY A 501 9.90 5.21 15.16
C GLY A 501 9.18 5.60 13.86
N VAL A 502 9.70 6.61 13.18
CA VAL A 502 9.22 7.09 11.87
C VAL A 502 9.82 6.33 10.67
N GLY A 503 10.34 5.12 10.86
CA GLY A 503 10.98 4.30 9.82
C GLY A 503 12.51 4.46 9.77
N ASN A 504 13.14 3.80 8.80
CA ASN A 504 14.59 3.76 8.66
C ASN A 504 15.14 5.02 7.96
N ARG A 505 16.35 5.41 8.35
CA ARG A 505 17.15 6.45 7.68
C ARG A 505 18.45 5.85 7.19
N VAL A 506 18.97 6.41 6.11
CA VAL A 506 20.29 6.06 5.58
C VAL A 506 21.15 7.29 5.39
N THR A 507 22.45 7.12 5.60
CA THR A 507 23.52 8.08 5.31
C THR A 507 24.69 7.34 4.66
N THR A 508 25.63 8.07 4.09
CA THR A 508 26.87 7.48 3.52
C THR A 508 27.69 6.76 4.56
N THR A 509 27.74 7.24 5.80
CA THR A 509 28.55 6.69 6.88
C THR A 509 27.84 6.75 8.23
N ARG A 510 28.33 5.93 9.19
CA ARG A 510 27.89 6.00 10.60
C ARG A 510 28.14 7.37 11.21
N SER A 511 29.31 7.97 10.96
CA SER A 511 29.66 9.29 11.50
C SER A 511 28.66 10.36 11.03
N ARG A 512 28.27 10.30 9.75
CA ARG A 512 27.25 11.20 9.19
C ARG A 512 25.87 10.99 9.82
N MET A 513 25.51 9.73 10.09
CA MET A 513 24.27 9.39 10.81
C MET A 513 24.31 9.93 12.25
N ASP A 514 25.45 9.79 12.94
CA ASP A 514 25.60 10.28 14.33
C ASP A 514 25.57 11.82 14.39
N GLU A 515 26.04 12.51 13.35
CA GLU A 515 26.00 13.98 13.22
C GLU A 515 24.56 14.49 13.00
N LEU A 516 23.87 13.95 11.99
CA LEU A 516 22.57 14.47 11.53
C LEU A 516 21.38 13.95 12.33
N ALA A 517 21.46 12.71 12.79
CA ALA A 517 20.39 12.01 13.50
C ALA A 517 20.98 11.21 14.67
N PRO A 518 21.59 11.86 15.65
CA PRO A 518 22.23 11.20 16.78
C PRO A 518 21.21 10.37 17.55
N ARG A 519 21.56 9.12 17.91
CA ARG A 519 20.86 8.41 18.97
C ARG A 519 21.22 9.08 20.30
N ARG A 520 20.23 9.53 21.02
CA ARG A 520 20.45 9.93 22.41
C ARG A 520 20.86 8.69 23.19
N ALA A 521 21.87 8.85 24.05
CA ALA A 521 22.18 7.81 25.03
C ALA A 521 20.93 7.57 25.90
N PRO A 522 20.57 6.32 26.21
CA PRO A 522 19.47 6.06 27.11
C PRO A 522 19.68 6.81 28.44
N GLY A 523 18.74 7.65 28.80
CA GLY A 523 18.78 8.43 30.02
C GLY A 523 17.50 9.27 30.17
N LEU A 524 17.07 9.45 31.41
CA LEU A 524 15.88 10.26 31.69
C LEU A 524 16.19 11.73 31.41
N ARG A 525 15.26 12.43 30.76
CA ARG A 525 15.32 13.90 30.62
C ARG A 525 14.89 14.58 31.92
N GLY A 526 15.26 15.85 32.06
CA GLY A 526 14.77 16.68 33.16
C GLY A 526 13.27 17.01 33.06
N SER A 527 12.68 16.94 31.85
CA SER A 527 11.24 17.14 31.60
C SER A 527 10.81 16.53 30.27
N TYR A 528 9.53 16.20 30.19
CA TYR A 528 8.82 15.72 29.01
C TYR A 528 7.54 16.55 28.83
N GLU A 529 7.01 16.60 27.62
CA GLU A 529 5.79 17.36 27.30
C GLU A 529 4.51 16.59 27.69
N HIS A 530 4.53 15.28 27.47
CA HIS A 530 3.36 14.41 27.60
C HIS A 530 3.45 13.37 28.71
N VAL A 531 4.61 13.30 29.37
CA VAL A 531 4.92 12.29 30.39
C VAL A 531 5.54 12.96 31.61
N ARG A 532 5.14 12.53 32.81
CA ARG A 532 5.85 12.86 34.05
C ARG A 532 6.59 11.66 34.55
N VAL A 533 7.81 11.87 35.02
CA VAL A 533 8.66 10.82 35.56
C VAL A 533 9.12 11.19 36.96
N HIS A 534 9.00 10.25 37.89
CA HIS A 534 9.49 10.38 39.26
C HIS A 534 10.35 9.17 39.61
N ARG A 535 11.53 9.41 40.19
CA ARG A 535 12.43 8.37 40.66
C ARG A 535 12.47 8.37 42.18
N ASP A 536 12.19 7.21 42.79
CA ASP A 536 12.35 6.97 44.23
C ASP A 536 13.24 5.73 44.42
N GLY A 537 14.52 5.96 44.72
CA GLY A 537 15.51 4.90 44.82
C GLY A 537 15.61 4.05 43.55
N HIS A 538 15.21 2.78 43.62
CA HIS A 538 15.22 1.83 42.51
C HIS A 538 13.87 1.75 41.75
N LEU A 539 12.88 2.54 42.17
CA LEU A 539 11.56 2.63 41.56
C LEU A 539 11.51 3.80 40.56
N LEU A 540 10.95 3.56 39.37
CA LEU A 540 10.59 4.60 38.41
C LEU A 540 9.07 4.68 38.27
N GLU A 541 8.49 5.83 38.60
CA GLU A 541 7.07 6.12 38.32
C GLU A 541 6.93 6.93 37.03
N VAL A 542 6.13 6.43 36.11
CA VAL A 542 5.88 7.03 34.82
C VAL A 542 4.39 7.36 34.71
N THR A 543 4.06 8.62 34.54
CA THR A 543 2.66 9.08 34.39
C THR A 543 2.41 9.63 33.00
N ILE A 544 1.46 9.07 32.28
CA ILE A 544 0.95 9.65 31.04
C ILE A 544 0.19 10.92 31.43
N ASP A 545 0.66 12.10 30.97
CA ASP A 545 0.15 13.39 31.43
C ASP A 545 -0.62 14.15 30.34
N ARG A 546 -1.76 13.59 29.94
CA ARG A 546 -2.71 14.17 28.99
C ARG A 546 -4.16 13.99 29.46
N PRO A 547 -4.52 14.43 30.69
CA PRO A 547 -5.81 14.14 31.28
C PRO A 547 -7.00 14.70 30.47
N ASP A 548 -6.86 15.86 29.82
CA ASP A 548 -7.87 16.48 28.95
C ASP A 548 -8.22 15.61 27.73
N ALA A 549 -7.28 14.78 27.27
CA ALA A 549 -7.46 13.80 26.23
C ALA A 549 -7.70 12.38 26.77
N ARG A 550 -8.01 12.22 28.08
CA ARG A 550 -8.10 10.92 28.76
C ARG A 550 -6.86 10.07 28.55
N ASN A 551 -5.71 10.70 28.61
CA ASN A 551 -4.41 10.07 28.42
C ASN A 551 -4.26 9.29 27.10
N ALA A 552 -4.98 9.72 26.05
CA ALA A 552 -4.79 9.20 24.71
C ALA A 552 -3.41 9.60 24.18
N LEU A 553 -2.75 8.71 23.43
CA LEU A 553 -1.38 8.88 22.96
C LEU A 553 -1.34 9.36 21.51
N THR A 554 -0.65 10.47 21.30
CA THR A 554 -0.18 10.91 19.97
C THR A 554 1.17 10.25 19.67
N PRO A 555 1.64 10.26 18.41
CA PRO A 555 2.98 9.77 18.09
C PRO A 555 4.10 10.39 18.93
N PRO A 556 4.17 11.73 19.16
CA PRO A 556 5.16 12.31 20.07
C PRO A 556 5.08 11.79 21.52
N ALA A 557 3.87 11.58 22.06
CA ALA A 557 3.71 11.01 23.40
C ALA A 557 4.19 9.55 23.46
N ASN A 558 3.99 8.76 22.40
CA ASN A 558 4.53 7.41 22.29
C ASN A 558 6.07 7.43 22.25
N ASP A 559 6.69 8.37 21.53
CA ASP A 559 8.16 8.51 21.48
C ASP A 559 8.75 8.87 22.85
N GLU A 560 8.09 9.74 23.61
CA GLU A 560 8.54 10.08 24.97
C GLU A 560 8.48 8.87 25.91
N LEU A 561 7.42 8.08 25.84
CA LEU A 561 7.30 6.85 26.62
C LEU A 561 8.36 5.81 26.22
N ASP A 562 8.62 5.66 24.91
CA ASP A 562 9.66 4.75 24.40
C ASP A 562 11.04 5.15 24.93
N GLU A 563 11.36 6.45 24.92
CA GLU A 563 12.61 6.99 25.48
C GLU A 563 12.71 6.75 26.99
N VAL A 564 11.62 6.96 27.74
CA VAL A 564 11.59 6.72 29.20
C VAL A 564 11.83 5.24 29.50
N PHE A 565 11.21 4.32 28.77
CA PHE A 565 11.42 2.90 28.98
C PHE A 565 12.79 2.43 28.47
N ASP A 566 13.36 3.01 27.40
CA ASP A 566 14.75 2.75 27.01
C ASP A 566 15.71 3.15 28.15
N ALA A 567 15.49 4.31 28.78
CA ALA A 567 16.27 4.76 29.92
C ALA A 567 16.12 3.83 31.15
N PHE A 568 14.88 3.39 31.45
CA PHE A 568 14.59 2.46 32.52
C PHE A 568 15.32 1.13 32.38
N PHE A 569 15.22 0.51 31.20
CA PHE A 569 15.85 -0.78 30.94
C PHE A 569 17.39 -0.69 30.91
N ALA A 570 17.95 0.46 30.51
CA ALA A 570 19.40 0.68 30.48
C ALA A 570 20.02 1.05 31.83
N ASP A 571 19.28 1.67 32.75
CA ASP A 571 19.80 2.11 34.07
C ASP A 571 19.88 0.93 35.05
N PRO A 572 21.07 0.46 35.48
CA PRO A 572 21.22 -0.65 36.40
C PRO A 572 20.68 -0.36 37.83
N GLU A 573 20.51 0.93 38.15
CA GLU A 573 19.99 1.35 39.45
C GLU A 573 18.46 1.41 39.51
N LEU A 574 17.77 1.27 38.36
CA LEU A 574 16.31 1.17 38.29
C LEU A 574 15.92 -0.31 38.17
N TRP A 575 15.11 -0.80 39.09
CA TRP A 575 14.77 -2.22 39.16
C TRP A 575 13.30 -2.49 38.84
N VAL A 576 12.39 -1.57 39.19
CA VAL A 576 10.94 -1.69 38.95
C VAL A 576 10.42 -0.39 38.34
N ALA A 577 9.47 -0.47 37.42
CA ALA A 577 8.72 0.69 36.92
C ALA A 577 7.22 0.55 37.19
N ILE A 578 6.55 1.67 37.47
CA ILE A 578 5.10 1.78 37.51
C ILE A 578 4.68 2.74 36.39
N LEU A 579 3.67 2.35 35.61
CA LEU A 579 3.03 3.19 34.60
C LEU A 579 1.59 3.49 35.02
N THR A 580 1.20 4.78 35.02
CA THR A 580 -0.16 5.21 35.35
C THR A 580 -0.62 6.37 34.48
N GLY A 581 -1.89 6.75 34.56
CA GLY A 581 -2.46 7.93 33.88
C GLY A 581 -2.67 9.10 34.85
N ALA A 582 -2.47 10.33 34.38
CA ALA A 582 -2.80 11.53 35.16
C ALA A 582 -4.31 11.69 35.32
N GLY A 583 -4.74 12.25 36.47
CA GLY A 583 -6.15 12.44 36.82
C GLY A 583 -6.81 11.16 37.36
N ASP A 584 -8.14 11.18 37.35
CA ASP A 584 -8.97 10.15 37.99
C ASP A 584 -9.92 9.44 37.03
N GLN A 585 -9.88 9.76 35.72
CA GLN A 585 -10.83 9.25 34.74
C GLN A 585 -10.29 8.09 33.93
N ALA A 586 -9.01 8.13 33.56
CA ALA A 586 -8.47 7.16 32.63
C ALA A 586 -6.98 6.89 32.88
N PHE A 587 -6.63 5.63 32.81
CA PHE A 587 -5.25 5.20 32.62
C PHE A 587 -4.79 5.64 31.22
N SER A 588 -5.49 5.19 30.17
CA SER A 588 -5.32 5.67 28.81
C SER A 588 -6.51 5.25 27.94
N ALA A 589 -6.98 6.18 27.09
CA ALA A 589 -7.97 5.92 26.06
C ALA A 589 -7.36 5.36 24.76
N GLY A 590 -6.06 5.05 24.74
CA GLY A 590 -5.35 4.48 23.60
C GLY A 590 -4.90 5.53 22.58
N ASN A 591 -5.03 5.24 21.29
CA ASN A 591 -4.61 6.15 20.23
C ASN A 591 -5.47 7.43 20.19
N ASP A 592 -4.81 8.58 20.00
CA ASP A 592 -5.51 9.87 19.84
C ASP A 592 -6.14 9.97 18.43
N LEU A 593 -7.43 9.62 18.33
CA LEU A 593 -8.18 9.63 17.07
C LEU A 593 -8.34 11.05 16.46
N ARG A 594 -8.25 12.11 17.28
CA ARG A 594 -8.26 13.49 16.77
C ARG A 594 -6.97 13.80 16.02
N TRP A 595 -5.84 13.32 16.54
CA TRP A 595 -4.57 13.40 15.82
C TRP A 595 -4.66 12.63 14.49
N THR A 596 -5.16 11.40 14.51
CA THR A 596 -5.34 10.57 13.33
C THR A 596 -6.23 11.25 12.29
N ALA A 597 -7.35 11.83 12.72
CA ALA A 597 -8.28 12.55 11.82
C ALA A 597 -7.75 13.88 11.29
N SER A 598 -6.69 14.44 11.88
CA SER A 598 -6.13 15.75 11.48
C SER A 598 -5.26 15.70 10.23
N GLY A 599 -4.99 14.52 9.67
CA GLY A 599 -4.09 14.32 8.53
C GLY A 599 -2.61 14.52 8.85
N LYS A 600 -2.25 14.68 10.13
CA LYS A 600 -0.85 14.75 10.58
C LYS A 600 -0.16 13.39 10.41
N PRO A 601 1.17 13.36 10.24
CA PRO A 601 1.93 12.11 10.15
C PRO A 601 1.66 11.19 11.33
N MET A 602 1.52 9.89 11.03
CA MET A 602 1.33 8.83 12.01
C MET A 602 2.53 7.92 12.02
N TRP A 603 3.01 7.59 13.21
CA TRP A 603 4.06 6.60 13.42
C TRP A 603 3.91 5.94 14.79
N VAL A 604 4.61 4.84 14.99
CA VAL A 604 4.72 4.12 16.26
C VAL A 604 6.21 3.90 16.53
N PRO A 605 6.70 4.08 17.77
CA PRO A 605 8.09 3.81 18.12
C PRO A 605 8.50 2.37 17.79
N LYS A 606 9.82 2.12 17.70
CA LYS A 606 10.37 0.78 17.40
C LYS A 606 9.92 -0.30 18.38
N ASN A 607 9.71 0.08 19.66
CA ASN A 607 9.26 -0.82 20.71
C ASN A 607 7.73 -0.88 20.86
N GLY A 608 6.99 -0.43 19.84
CA GLY A 608 5.55 -0.47 19.79
C GLY A 608 4.86 0.66 20.53
N PHE A 609 3.55 0.56 20.69
CA PHE A 609 2.71 1.58 21.32
C PHE A 609 3.11 1.77 22.78
N ALA A 610 3.25 3.02 23.22
CA ALA A 610 3.82 3.43 24.51
C ALA A 610 5.25 2.92 24.77
N GLY A 611 5.99 2.48 23.75
CA GLY A 611 7.32 1.92 23.92
C GLY A 611 7.35 0.55 24.63
N LEU A 612 6.20 -0.11 24.76
CA LEU A 612 6.05 -1.36 25.51
C LEU A 612 5.45 -2.50 24.69
N THR A 613 4.45 -2.23 23.86
CA THR A 613 3.64 -3.29 23.26
C THR A 613 4.38 -4.19 22.25
N GLY A 614 5.49 -3.73 21.71
CA GLY A 614 6.39 -4.47 20.82
C GLY A 614 7.82 -4.61 21.37
N ARG A 615 8.05 -4.31 22.65
CA ARG A 615 9.38 -4.37 23.26
C ARG A 615 9.79 -5.80 23.56
N ALA A 616 10.93 -6.20 23.02
CA ALA A 616 11.60 -7.46 23.38
C ALA A 616 12.53 -7.28 24.58
N GLY A 617 12.82 -8.37 25.29
CA GLY A 617 13.79 -8.40 26.38
C GLY A 617 13.39 -7.55 27.58
N MET A 618 12.13 -7.57 27.95
CA MET A 618 11.61 -6.85 29.14
C MET A 618 12.00 -7.56 30.42
N THR A 619 13.27 -7.50 30.77
CA THR A 619 13.86 -8.23 31.94
C THR A 619 13.66 -7.54 33.29
N LYS A 620 13.05 -6.35 33.34
CA LYS A 620 12.72 -5.63 34.59
C LYS A 620 11.21 -5.47 34.72
N PRO A 621 10.63 -5.66 35.93
CA PRO A 621 9.19 -5.54 36.11
C PRO A 621 8.64 -4.17 35.76
N VAL A 622 7.54 -4.15 35.01
CA VAL A 622 6.70 -2.97 34.77
C VAL A 622 5.31 -3.28 35.30
N ILE A 623 4.77 -2.42 36.16
CA ILE A 623 3.44 -2.54 36.77
C ILE A 623 2.53 -1.46 36.18
N ALA A 624 1.41 -1.84 35.60
CA ALA A 624 0.36 -0.90 35.25
C ALA A 624 -0.50 -0.57 36.47
N ALA A 625 -0.56 0.70 36.86
CA ALA A 625 -1.50 1.21 37.86
C ALA A 625 -2.71 1.84 37.14
N VAL A 626 -3.76 1.04 36.98
CA VAL A 626 -4.92 1.41 36.16
C VAL A 626 -5.94 2.16 37.01
N ASN A 627 -5.93 3.49 36.92
CA ASN A 627 -6.71 4.44 37.70
C ASN A 627 -8.02 4.89 37.00
N GLY A 628 -8.63 4.04 36.17
CA GLY A 628 -9.84 4.36 35.44
C GLY A 628 -9.96 3.60 34.12
N PHE A 629 -10.33 4.27 33.05
CA PHE A 629 -10.51 3.65 31.74
C PHE A 629 -9.16 3.21 31.11
N ALA A 630 -9.05 1.94 30.75
CA ALA A 630 -8.00 1.38 29.89
C ALA A 630 -8.67 0.87 28.60
N MET A 631 -8.75 1.74 27.56
CA MET A 631 -9.52 1.48 26.35
C MET A 631 -8.62 1.35 25.14
N GLY A 632 -8.92 0.40 24.27
CA GLY A 632 -8.16 0.19 23.03
C GLY A 632 -6.66 0.01 23.32
N GLY A 633 -5.81 0.85 22.71
CA GLY A 633 -4.38 0.89 22.98
C GLY A 633 -4.02 1.04 24.45
N GLY A 634 -4.87 1.66 25.28
CA GLY A 634 -4.66 1.72 26.74
C GLY A 634 -4.79 0.35 27.42
N CYS A 635 -5.73 -0.48 26.97
CA CYS A 635 -5.84 -1.87 27.40
C CYS A 635 -4.64 -2.70 26.91
N GLU A 636 -4.18 -2.46 25.68
CA GLU A 636 -3.01 -3.12 25.10
C GLU A 636 -1.71 -2.79 25.86
N ILE A 637 -1.56 -1.53 26.30
CA ILE A 637 -0.44 -1.12 27.17
C ILE A 637 -0.50 -1.84 28.53
N ALA A 638 -1.67 -1.89 29.16
CA ALA A 638 -1.84 -2.58 30.43
C ALA A 638 -1.44 -4.07 30.31
N MET A 639 -1.89 -4.75 29.24
CA MET A 639 -1.52 -6.14 28.95
C MET A 639 -0.05 -6.34 28.54
N ALA A 640 0.65 -5.30 28.13
CA ALA A 640 2.08 -5.35 27.84
C ALA A 640 2.95 -5.20 29.09
N CYS A 641 2.39 -4.70 30.19
CA CYS A 641 3.06 -4.69 31.50
C CYS A 641 3.07 -6.11 32.12
N HIS A 642 4.02 -6.38 32.99
CA HIS A 642 4.12 -7.69 33.64
C HIS A 642 3.02 -7.90 34.68
N LEU A 643 2.59 -6.84 35.35
CA LEU A 643 1.59 -6.88 36.42
C LEU A 643 0.62 -5.71 36.27
N VAL A 644 -0.63 -5.93 36.69
CA VAL A 644 -1.69 -4.92 36.60
C VAL A 644 -2.33 -4.78 37.99
N VAL A 645 -2.28 -3.57 38.55
CA VAL A 645 -3.05 -3.17 39.74
C VAL A 645 -4.12 -2.18 39.25
N ALA A 646 -5.38 -2.47 39.51
CA ALA A 646 -6.50 -1.63 39.09
C ALA A 646 -7.28 -1.11 40.26
N ASP A 647 -7.78 0.12 40.20
CA ASP A 647 -8.81 0.51 41.14
C ASP A 647 -10.17 -0.07 40.77
N GLU A 648 -11.13 -0.11 41.71
CA GLU A 648 -12.44 -0.73 41.53
C GLU A 648 -13.28 -0.04 40.43
N THR A 649 -12.95 1.20 40.02
CA THR A 649 -13.62 1.94 38.98
C THR A 649 -13.10 1.62 37.61
N ALA A 650 -11.94 0.95 37.50
CA ALA A 650 -11.28 0.66 36.25
C ALA A 650 -12.16 -0.16 35.30
N ARG A 651 -12.01 0.12 33.99
CA ARG A 651 -12.70 -0.59 32.92
C ARG A 651 -11.72 -0.91 31.80
N PHE A 652 -11.78 -2.11 31.31
CA PHE A 652 -10.91 -2.63 30.25
C PHE A 652 -11.73 -2.98 29.02
N ALA A 653 -11.30 -2.55 27.84
CA ALA A 653 -11.94 -2.94 26.58
C ALA A 653 -11.01 -2.80 25.39
N LEU A 654 -11.24 -3.64 24.36
CA LEU A 654 -10.73 -3.44 23.00
C LEU A 654 -11.92 -3.00 22.12
N SER A 655 -12.02 -1.69 21.89
CA SER A 655 -13.21 -1.09 21.25
C SER A 655 -12.97 -0.62 19.82
N GLU A 656 -11.86 -1.00 19.23
CA GLU A 656 -11.39 -0.60 17.89
C GLU A 656 -12.38 -0.93 16.78
N VAL A 657 -13.08 -2.05 16.87
CA VAL A 657 -14.12 -2.47 15.90
C VAL A 657 -15.26 -1.46 15.76
N LYS A 658 -15.54 -0.64 16.79
CA LYS A 658 -16.58 0.40 16.76
C LYS A 658 -16.19 1.65 15.97
N VAL A 659 -14.92 1.76 15.62
CA VAL A 659 -14.36 2.87 14.84
C VAL A 659 -13.66 2.37 13.56
N GLY A 660 -13.93 1.13 13.14
CA GLY A 660 -13.38 0.55 11.92
C GLY A 660 -11.88 0.18 12.00
N LEU A 661 -11.36 -0.04 13.22
CA LEU A 661 -9.97 -0.41 13.46
C LEU A 661 -9.89 -1.78 14.14
N VAL A 662 -8.68 -2.27 14.36
CA VAL A 662 -8.38 -3.50 15.11
C VAL A 662 -7.34 -3.22 16.20
N ALA A 663 -7.33 -4.02 17.26
CA ALA A 663 -6.39 -3.93 18.39
C ALA A 663 -5.01 -4.49 17.97
N ALA A 664 -4.32 -3.74 17.10
CA ALA A 664 -3.09 -4.18 16.43
C ALA A 664 -1.82 -3.98 17.27
N ALA A 665 -1.90 -3.30 18.42
CA ALA A 665 -0.76 -3.11 19.32
C ALA A 665 -0.57 -4.28 20.31
N GLY A 666 -1.04 -5.47 19.96
CA GLY A 666 -0.87 -6.70 20.72
C GLY A 666 -2.15 -7.23 21.36
N GLY A 667 -3.27 -6.51 21.30
CA GLY A 667 -4.55 -6.93 21.88
C GLY A 667 -5.06 -8.24 21.31
N LEU A 668 -5.00 -8.41 19.99
CA LEU A 668 -5.40 -9.64 19.30
C LEU A 668 -4.52 -10.86 19.66
N VAL A 669 -3.33 -10.65 20.19
CA VAL A 669 -2.38 -11.71 20.55
C VAL A 669 -2.39 -11.99 22.05
N ARG A 670 -2.28 -10.92 22.87
CA ARG A 670 -2.17 -11.06 24.34
C ARG A 670 -3.50 -11.41 25.01
N LEU A 671 -4.60 -10.75 24.59
CA LEU A 671 -5.88 -10.94 25.28
C LEU A 671 -6.34 -12.41 25.28
N PRO A 672 -6.32 -13.16 24.15
CA PRO A 672 -6.71 -14.57 24.15
C PRO A 672 -5.82 -15.46 25.04
N ARG A 673 -4.55 -15.12 25.21
CA ARG A 673 -3.61 -15.85 26.06
C ARG A 673 -3.85 -15.58 27.55
N ILE A 674 -4.35 -14.37 27.90
CA ILE A 674 -4.60 -13.96 29.28
C ILE A 674 -5.97 -14.44 29.77
N VAL A 675 -7.05 -14.08 29.06
CA VAL A 675 -8.43 -14.30 29.53
C VAL A 675 -9.11 -15.52 28.89
N GLY A 676 -8.39 -16.24 28.03
CA GLY A 676 -8.91 -17.35 27.24
C GLY A 676 -9.67 -16.91 25.98
N PRO A 677 -9.79 -17.80 24.98
CA PRO A 677 -10.25 -17.42 23.63
C PRO A 677 -11.70 -16.96 23.58
N ALA A 678 -12.61 -17.54 24.38
CA ALA A 678 -14.04 -17.21 24.32
C ALA A 678 -14.31 -15.78 24.79
N LEU A 679 -13.81 -15.39 25.96
CA LEU A 679 -13.98 -14.03 26.51
C LEU A 679 -13.24 -12.99 25.65
N ALA A 680 -12.02 -13.34 25.19
CA ALA A 680 -11.26 -12.47 24.28
C ALA A 680 -12.02 -12.18 22.99
N THR A 681 -12.60 -13.21 22.36
CA THR A 681 -13.38 -13.07 21.13
C THR A 681 -14.59 -12.15 21.35
N GLU A 682 -15.33 -12.34 22.45
CA GLU A 682 -16.46 -11.46 22.78
C GLU A 682 -15.98 -10.00 22.93
N MET A 683 -14.93 -9.76 23.73
CA MET A 683 -14.39 -8.40 23.95
C MET A 683 -13.94 -7.75 22.64
N ILE A 684 -13.22 -8.47 21.78
CA ILE A 684 -12.70 -7.97 20.52
C ILE A 684 -13.82 -7.65 19.54
N LEU A 685 -14.78 -8.56 19.36
CA LEU A 685 -15.82 -8.41 18.32
C LEU A 685 -16.95 -7.45 18.73
N THR A 686 -17.21 -7.29 20.03
CA THR A 686 -18.30 -6.45 20.53
C THR A 686 -17.85 -5.14 21.18
N GLY A 687 -16.56 -5.03 21.53
CA GLY A 687 -16.03 -3.96 22.38
C GLY A 687 -16.62 -3.99 23.80
N ARG A 688 -16.97 -5.21 24.32
CA ARG A 688 -17.40 -5.41 25.70
C ARG A 688 -16.36 -4.83 26.65
N ARG A 689 -16.85 -4.16 27.70
CA ARG A 689 -16.02 -3.64 28.79
C ARG A 689 -16.06 -4.59 29.96
N LEU A 690 -14.89 -4.95 30.49
CA LEU A 690 -14.77 -5.64 31.77
C LEU A 690 -14.65 -4.61 32.90
N SER A 691 -15.31 -4.84 34.00
CA SER A 691 -15.04 -4.18 35.29
C SER A 691 -13.70 -4.68 35.88
N ALA A 692 -13.15 -3.96 36.86
CA ALA A 692 -11.96 -4.39 37.59
C ALA A 692 -12.12 -5.79 38.20
N ALA A 693 -13.29 -6.10 38.76
CA ALA A 693 -13.59 -7.39 39.36
C ALA A 693 -13.62 -8.52 38.29
N GLU A 694 -14.34 -8.31 37.16
CA GLU A 694 -14.36 -9.27 36.05
C GLU A 694 -12.95 -9.48 35.46
N ALA A 695 -12.15 -8.42 35.37
CA ALA A 695 -10.77 -8.48 34.89
C ALA A 695 -9.83 -9.24 35.86
N LEU A 696 -10.07 -9.12 37.16
CA LEU A 696 -9.37 -9.93 38.20
C LEU A 696 -9.75 -11.42 38.04
N ASP A 697 -11.05 -11.72 37.95
CA ASP A 697 -11.55 -13.10 37.83
C ASP A 697 -11.05 -13.74 36.52
N ALA A 698 -10.90 -12.95 35.45
CA ALA A 698 -10.38 -13.41 34.16
C ALA A 698 -8.85 -13.50 34.08
N GLY A 699 -8.11 -13.08 35.12
CA GLY A 699 -6.65 -13.10 35.15
C GLY A 699 -5.94 -11.96 34.45
N LEU A 700 -6.67 -10.92 33.98
CA LEU A 700 -6.07 -9.74 33.37
C LEU A 700 -5.50 -8.77 34.42
N VAL A 701 -6.06 -8.74 35.62
CA VAL A 701 -5.66 -7.88 36.72
C VAL A 701 -5.13 -8.75 37.88
N ASN A 702 -4.02 -8.36 38.48
CA ASN A 702 -3.42 -9.07 39.61
C ASN A 702 -4.02 -8.65 40.96
N ARG A 703 -4.36 -7.36 41.11
CA ARG A 703 -4.93 -6.81 42.35
C ARG A 703 -5.96 -5.72 42.04
N VAL A 704 -7.07 -5.72 42.75
CA VAL A 704 -8.05 -4.63 42.75
C VAL A 704 -7.97 -3.91 44.10
N VAL A 705 -7.91 -2.58 44.06
CA VAL A 705 -7.81 -1.69 45.20
C VAL A 705 -8.94 -0.67 45.22
N PRO A 706 -9.23 0.03 46.34
CA PRO A 706 -10.25 1.05 46.37
C PRO A 706 -10.05 2.16 45.36
N ALA A 707 -11.15 2.82 44.97
CA ALA A 707 -11.15 3.92 43.99
C ALA A 707 -10.10 4.99 44.31
N GLY A 708 -9.34 5.41 43.33
CA GLY A 708 -8.29 6.44 43.44
C GLY A 708 -6.99 5.97 44.08
N THR A 709 -6.84 4.69 44.44
CA THR A 709 -5.65 4.16 45.12
C THR A 709 -4.80 3.21 44.26
N ALA A 710 -5.03 3.18 42.92
CA ALA A 710 -4.31 2.29 42.00
C ALA A 710 -2.77 2.47 42.10
N LEU A 711 -2.29 3.72 42.12
CA LEU A 711 -0.86 4.02 42.25
C LEU A 711 -0.28 3.55 43.57
N ASP A 712 -0.98 3.76 44.69
CA ASP A 712 -0.52 3.31 45.99
C ASP A 712 -0.51 1.77 46.10
N GLY A 713 -1.50 1.10 45.53
CA GLY A 713 -1.50 -0.34 45.38
C GLY A 713 -0.34 -0.89 44.53
N ALA A 714 0.00 -0.18 43.44
CA ALA A 714 1.16 -0.52 42.62
C ALA A 714 2.49 -0.27 43.34
N ARG A 715 2.60 0.81 44.12
CA ARG A 715 3.76 1.06 44.99
C ARG A 715 3.94 -0.04 46.04
N ALA A 716 2.86 -0.48 46.66
CA ALA A 716 2.91 -1.61 47.60
C ALA A 716 3.41 -2.89 46.96
N LEU A 717 2.92 -3.22 45.75
CA LEU A 717 3.39 -4.36 44.95
C LEU A 717 4.85 -4.20 44.53
N ALA A 718 5.27 -3.00 44.11
CA ALA A 718 6.65 -2.70 43.76
C ALA A 718 7.60 -2.88 44.96
N ALA A 719 7.17 -2.47 46.17
CA ALA A 719 7.96 -2.66 47.39
C ALA A 719 8.17 -4.16 47.71
N GLU A 720 7.16 -5.02 47.51
CA GLU A 720 7.30 -6.46 47.62
C GLU A 720 8.36 -7.04 46.67
N ILE A 721 8.39 -6.55 45.41
CA ILE A 721 9.37 -6.97 44.41
C ILE A 721 10.76 -6.47 44.76
N LEU A 722 10.88 -5.23 45.25
CA LEU A 722 12.15 -4.59 45.61
C LEU A 722 12.78 -5.20 46.87
N ASP A 723 12.02 -5.91 47.73
CA ASP A 723 12.56 -6.69 48.85
C ASP A 723 13.31 -7.96 48.36
N GLY A 724 13.02 -8.42 47.14
CA GLY A 724 13.70 -9.54 46.51
C GLY A 724 14.99 -9.14 45.79
N SER A 725 15.81 -10.15 45.41
CA SER A 725 17.02 -9.94 44.61
C SER A 725 16.66 -9.44 43.20
N PRO A 726 17.13 -8.27 42.76
CA PRO A 726 16.88 -7.75 41.43
C PRO A 726 17.49 -8.63 40.34
N THR A 727 18.64 -9.28 40.62
CA THR A 727 19.24 -10.23 39.67
C THR A 727 18.34 -11.45 39.48
N SER A 728 17.80 -12.01 40.58
CA SER A 728 16.86 -13.15 40.52
C SER A 728 15.57 -12.78 39.78
N VAL A 729 15.02 -11.59 40.04
CA VAL A 729 13.82 -11.10 39.36
C VAL A 729 14.04 -10.97 37.84
N ARG A 730 15.18 -10.38 37.42
CA ARG A 730 15.55 -10.28 36.01
C ARG A 730 15.70 -11.64 35.34
N THR A 731 16.47 -12.54 35.97
CA THR A 731 16.67 -13.89 35.45
C THR A 731 15.36 -14.65 35.31
N SER A 732 14.45 -14.52 36.29
CA SER A 732 13.14 -15.16 36.22
C SER A 732 12.32 -14.67 35.04
N LEU A 733 12.24 -13.35 34.80
CA LEU A 733 11.53 -12.78 33.67
C LEU A 733 12.18 -13.20 32.35
N GLN A 734 13.51 -13.23 32.29
CA GLN A 734 14.22 -13.63 31.08
C GLN A 734 13.95 -15.11 30.72
N ILE A 735 14.01 -16.02 31.72
CA ILE A 735 13.72 -17.44 31.49
C ILE A 735 12.26 -17.63 31.06
N MET A 736 11.31 -16.91 31.67
CA MET A 736 9.91 -16.94 31.25
C MET A 736 9.74 -16.49 29.81
N ASP A 737 10.46 -15.45 29.34
CA ASP A 737 10.43 -14.95 27.96
C ASP A 737 11.10 -15.94 26.98
N GLU A 738 12.27 -16.49 27.34
CA GLU A 738 13.02 -17.46 26.55
C GLU A 738 12.24 -18.77 26.33
N THR A 739 11.40 -19.15 27.27
CA THR A 739 10.61 -20.40 27.24
C THR A 739 9.18 -20.21 26.75
N ASP A 740 8.73 -18.96 26.53
CA ASP A 740 7.41 -18.69 25.97
C ASP A 740 7.32 -19.26 24.55
N GLY A 741 6.34 -20.10 24.31
CA GLY A 741 6.13 -20.77 23.02
C GLY A 741 6.78 -22.14 22.90
N ILE A 742 7.55 -22.63 23.88
CA ILE A 742 7.99 -24.03 23.92
C ILE A 742 6.83 -24.87 24.47
N ALA A 743 6.21 -25.65 23.57
CA ALA A 743 4.98 -26.38 23.90
C ALA A 743 5.18 -27.54 24.86
N ASP A 744 6.32 -28.24 24.79
CA ASP A 744 6.66 -29.33 25.71
C ASP A 744 7.26 -28.79 27.01
N THR A 745 6.64 -29.13 28.12
CA THR A 745 7.09 -28.66 29.46
C THR A 745 8.48 -29.14 29.84
N VAL A 746 8.87 -30.35 29.41
CA VAL A 746 10.20 -30.92 29.75
C VAL A 746 11.26 -30.19 28.94
N ASP A 747 10.98 -29.94 27.66
CA ASP A 747 11.87 -29.16 26.80
C ASP A 747 12.04 -27.72 27.31
N ALA A 748 10.93 -27.08 27.74
CA ALA A 748 10.95 -25.75 28.35
C ALA A 748 11.79 -25.69 29.63
N VAL A 749 11.61 -26.68 30.56
CA VAL A 749 12.38 -26.76 31.79
C VAL A 749 13.86 -27.01 31.56
N ASN A 750 14.22 -27.78 30.53
CA ASN A 750 15.60 -28.10 30.17
C ASN A 750 16.20 -27.10 29.15
N HIS A 751 15.48 -26.04 28.82
CA HIS A 751 15.99 -25.02 27.91
C HIS A 751 17.26 -24.36 28.47
N PRO A 752 18.37 -24.36 27.72
CA PRO A 752 19.62 -23.76 28.21
C PRO A 752 19.44 -22.24 28.33
N SER A 753 19.70 -21.68 29.50
CA SER A 753 19.65 -20.23 29.72
C SER A 753 20.95 -19.72 30.31
N THR A 754 21.62 -18.84 29.58
CA THR A 754 22.85 -18.18 30.08
C THR A 754 22.56 -17.27 31.29
N ALA A 755 21.34 -16.75 31.38
CA ALA A 755 20.91 -15.92 32.51
C ALA A 755 20.92 -16.70 33.85
N LEU A 756 20.60 -17.99 33.80
CA LEU A 756 20.69 -18.85 34.98
C LEU A 756 22.14 -19.07 35.41
N ASP A 757 23.04 -19.30 34.46
CA ASP A 757 24.48 -19.47 34.77
C ASP A 757 25.09 -18.19 35.34
N GLU A 758 24.73 -17.03 34.81
CA GLU A 758 25.14 -15.72 35.28
C GLU A 758 24.61 -15.45 36.70
N LEU A 759 23.33 -15.79 36.99
CA LEU A 759 22.74 -15.66 38.31
C LEU A 759 23.53 -16.47 39.36
N MET A 760 23.86 -17.72 39.06
CA MET A 760 24.57 -18.60 39.99
C MET A 760 25.96 -18.07 40.41
N LEU A 761 26.56 -17.21 39.57
CA LEU A 761 27.85 -16.57 39.82
C LEU A 761 27.70 -15.13 40.34
N SER A 762 26.47 -14.63 40.50
CA SER A 762 26.21 -13.24 40.90
C SER A 762 26.51 -12.96 42.39
N ALA A 763 26.85 -11.71 42.67
CA ALA A 763 27.02 -11.27 44.08
C ALA A 763 25.72 -11.38 44.87
N ASP A 764 24.57 -11.18 44.21
CA ASP A 764 23.25 -11.25 44.86
C ASP A 764 22.87 -12.70 45.25
N ALA A 765 23.21 -13.70 44.43
CA ALA A 765 22.99 -15.11 44.77
C ALA A 765 23.81 -15.51 46.02
N ILE A 766 25.08 -15.09 46.07
CA ILE A 766 25.96 -15.34 47.21
C ILE A 766 25.44 -14.59 48.47
N GLU A 767 25.05 -13.34 48.33
CA GLU A 767 24.51 -12.52 49.41
C GLU A 767 23.20 -13.12 49.95
N GLY A 768 22.29 -13.57 49.12
CA GLY A 768 21.00 -14.15 49.53
C GLY A 768 21.19 -15.38 50.40
N VAL A 769 22.01 -16.33 49.96
CA VAL A 769 22.32 -17.55 50.75
C VAL A 769 23.04 -17.20 52.05
N THR A 770 23.97 -16.26 51.99
CA THR A 770 24.76 -15.84 53.20
C THR A 770 23.85 -15.12 54.19
N ALA A 771 23.04 -14.18 53.77
CA ALA A 771 22.12 -13.43 54.60
C ALA A 771 21.09 -14.35 55.29
N PHE A 772 20.56 -15.34 54.55
CA PHE A 772 19.65 -16.36 55.07
C PHE A 772 20.32 -17.18 56.17
N ALA A 773 21.55 -17.69 55.92
CA ALA A 773 22.31 -18.46 56.92
C ALA A 773 22.63 -17.63 58.18
N GLN A 774 22.89 -16.33 58.01
CA GLN A 774 23.18 -15.39 59.10
C GLN A 774 21.93 -14.79 59.76
N LYS A 775 20.72 -15.11 59.29
CA LYS A 775 19.44 -14.58 59.78
C LYS A 775 19.38 -13.04 59.80
N ARG A 776 19.95 -12.40 58.80
CA ARG A 776 19.92 -10.96 58.56
C ARG A 776 19.19 -10.61 57.25
N ARG A 777 18.80 -9.37 57.09
CA ARG A 777 18.28 -8.88 55.79
C ARG A 777 19.42 -8.86 54.76
N PRO A 778 19.16 -9.29 53.50
CA PRO A 778 20.13 -9.21 52.43
C PRO A 778 20.35 -7.76 52.01
N ARG A 779 21.48 -7.52 51.35
CA ARG A 779 21.85 -6.23 50.75
C ARG A 779 22.12 -6.44 49.29
N TRP A 780 21.06 -6.27 48.48
CA TRP A 780 21.12 -6.49 47.04
C TRP A 780 21.97 -5.44 46.34
N ARG A 781 22.64 -5.84 45.26
CA ARG A 781 23.55 -5.00 44.49
C ARG A 781 23.28 -5.04 43.00
N ASN A 782 22.34 -5.84 42.53
CA ASN A 782 21.98 -6.04 41.14
C ASN A 782 23.15 -6.50 40.23
N ARG A 783 24.05 -7.30 40.75
CA ARG A 783 25.26 -7.79 40.03
C ARG A 783 25.77 -9.11 40.61
#